data_57e80fa57d0fe57de4eda8e6b6fe0746
#
_entry.id   57e80fa57d0fe57de4eda8e6b6fe0746
#
_cell.length_a   1.000
_cell.length_b   1.000
_cell.length_c   1.000
_cell.angle_alpha   90.00
_cell.angle_beta   90.00
_cell.angle_gamma   90.00
#
_symmetry.space_group_name_H-M   'P 1'
#
loop_
_entity.id
_entity.type
_entity.pdbx_description
1 polymer ?
#
loop_
_entity_poly.entity_id
_entity_poly.type
_entity_poly.pdbx_seq_one_letter_code
_entity_poly.pdbx_strand_id
1 'polypeptide(L)'
;PGAEIDDDGNVKINGKEVKKIMVDGKEFFGGDVKTGLKNLPVNMIDKLKTYDKKSDLARVTGIDDGEEETVLDLKVKKGMNQGWFGNANVAGGTESRYSSNVMLNRFVENSQFSLIGSANNVNDQGFSGGGGRPRFRNSNGLTATKMLGANFATQTDKLELGGSARYNFSDRDAISTNYSERFLQNGNSYSNSNSKGRNKNTNFNADFRLEWKPDTLTNIIFRPNFSYGKSDGYSISESGTFNEDPFNLVSNPNAFLNKVVWDSEDDPLKDIRVNASNSESMSESKSLSANASLQLNRRLNSLGRNITFRGTFSYGDNDSESFSEALTRYFDAVAGKPDDDNRRYTTSPTKNYDYTAELTYNEPIAKATFLQFRYKFQYKYSESDRSTYDLIPDADKGQVWDWHFGDELPLGYENNRDQDLSKYAKYNYYNHDINAGLNLIREKYRFNVGVSLQPQNTTLTYKKSELDTIVKRSVFNFAPNIDFRYRFSKVSQLRFTYRGRASQPSMENLLDITDDSNPLNIRMGNPGLKPSFSHNMRLFYNTYNADRQQGIVAHAFFNATQNSITNGTTYNQATGGVTVKPENINGNWNASGMFGFNTALKDKRFTVSTFSRVGYTNAVAYLYNQQTTVNDKNTSTTLNLGEDVRGTFRNDWFEFTVNGSIH
;
A
#
# COMPACT_ATOMS: atom_id res chain seq x y z
N PRO A 1 -2.73 21.66 20.86
CA PRO A 1 -1.47 21.05 21.31
C PRO A 1 -1.44 19.60 20.91
N GLY A 2 -0.32 19.12 20.35
CA GLY A 2 -0.11 17.72 19.94
C GLY A 2 -0.73 17.28 18.63
N ALA A 3 -1.36 18.17 17.85
CA ALA A 3 -1.82 17.88 16.51
C ALA A 3 -0.78 18.35 15.49
N GLU A 4 -0.42 17.48 14.58
CA GLU A 4 0.50 17.72 13.47
C GLU A 4 -0.14 17.27 12.17
N ILE A 5 0.16 17.99 11.09
CA ILE A 5 -0.15 17.56 9.73
C ILE A 5 1.20 17.28 9.07
N ASP A 6 1.42 16.04 8.66
CA ASP A 6 2.66 15.67 7.99
C ASP A 6 2.69 16.19 6.54
N ASP A 7 3.83 16.03 5.87
CA ASP A 7 4.03 16.53 4.51
C ASP A 7 3.09 15.85 3.51
N ASP A 8 2.58 14.69 3.84
CA ASP A 8 1.60 13.95 3.05
C ASP A 8 0.14 14.37 3.36
N GLY A 9 -0.05 15.31 4.31
CA GLY A 9 -1.36 15.79 4.74
C GLY A 9 -2.09 14.84 5.67
N ASN A 10 -1.40 13.85 6.24
CA ASN A 10 -1.98 13.01 7.27
C ASN A 10 -1.96 13.76 8.60
N VAL A 11 -3.03 13.63 9.35
CA VAL A 11 -3.14 14.24 10.67
C VAL A 11 -2.64 13.27 11.72
N LYS A 12 -1.71 13.72 12.54
CA LYS A 12 -1.25 13.01 13.73
C LYS A 12 -1.64 13.77 14.97
N ILE A 13 -2.12 13.07 15.98
CA ILE A 13 -2.49 13.64 17.27
C ILE A 13 -1.77 12.87 18.35
N ASN A 14 -0.91 13.57 19.10
CA ASN A 14 -0.03 12.95 20.09
C ASN A 14 0.77 11.77 19.49
N GLY A 15 1.28 11.94 18.27
CA GLY A 15 2.06 10.94 17.54
C GLY A 15 1.26 9.76 16.95
N LYS A 16 -0.06 9.71 17.16
CA LYS A 16 -0.95 8.72 16.54
C LYS A 16 -1.58 9.31 15.27
N GLU A 17 -1.55 8.55 14.19
CA GLU A 17 -2.23 8.92 12.97
C GLU A 17 -3.76 8.87 13.15
N VAL A 18 -4.45 9.93 12.76
CA VAL A 18 -5.92 9.98 12.72
C VAL A 18 -6.39 9.12 11.55
N LYS A 19 -7.15 8.08 11.86
CA LYS A 19 -7.64 7.13 10.86
C LYS A 19 -8.99 7.50 10.29
N LYS A 20 -9.81 8.25 11.06
CA LYS A 20 -11.16 8.64 10.65
C LYS A 20 -11.50 10.04 11.10
N ILE A 21 -12.27 10.74 10.25
CA ILE A 21 -12.91 11.99 10.60
C ILE A 21 -14.41 11.78 10.77
N MET A 22 -14.95 12.43 11.78
CA MET A 22 -16.38 12.45 12.07
C MET A 22 -16.87 13.90 12.20
N VAL A 23 -18.12 14.11 11.92
CA VAL A 23 -18.81 15.39 12.13
C VAL A 23 -20.03 15.14 13.01
N ASP A 24 -20.02 15.70 14.21
CA ASP A 24 -21.02 15.44 15.26
C ASP A 24 -21.25 13.95 15.53
N GLY A 25 -20.17 13.14 15.51
CA GLY A 25 -20.22 11.72 15.78
C GLY A 25 -20.60 10.83 14.59
N LYS A 26 -20.85 11.39 13.40
CA LYS A 26 -21.16 10.65 12.17
C LYS A 26 -19.98 10.59 11.24
N GLU A 27 -19.74 9.44 10.59
CA GLU A 27 -18.64 9.31 9.63
C GLU A 27 -18.88 10.24 8.43
N PHE A 28 -17.83 10.96 8.03
CA PHE A 28 -17.87 11.90 6.92
C PHE A 28 -16.98 11.39 5.80
N PHE A 29 -17.53 11.17 4.59
CA PHE A 29 -16.87 10.55 3.43
C PHE A 29 -16.15 9.26 3.78
N GLY A 30 -16.83 8.29 4.43
CA GLY A 30 -16.24 7.02 4.86
C GLY A 30 -15.13 7.17 5.90
N GLY A 31 -15.04 8.33 6.56
CA GLY A 31 -13.97 8.65 7.51
C GLY A 31 -12.70 9.22 6.87
N ASP A 32 -12.72 9.58 5.58
CA ASP A 32 -11.57 10.19 4.89
C ASP A 32 -11.17 11.53 5.52
N VAL A 33 -10.08 11.51 6.27
CA VAL A 33 -9.59 12.65 7.07
C VAL A 33 -9.24 13.84 6.17
N LYS A 34 -8.62 13.60 5.04
CA LYS A 34 -8.17 14.65 4.12
C LYS A 34 -9.35 15.37 3.49
N THR A 35 -10.33 14.61 3.02
CA THR A 35 -11.58 15.16 2.47
C THR A 35 -12.33 15.96 3.54
N GLY A 36 -12.45 15.43 4.75
CA GLY A 36 -13.16 16.09 5.83
C GLY A 36 -12.54 17.43 6.25
N LEU A 37 -11.23 17.48 6.42
CA LEU A 37 -10.54 18.70 6.86
C LEU A 37 -10.52 19.81 5.81
N LYS A 38 -10.46 19.47 4.54
CA LYS A 38 -10.47 20.45 3.45
C LYS A 38 -11.86 21.09 3.23
N ASN A 39 -12.90 20.37 3.58
CA ASN A 39 -14.23 20.69 3.09
C ASN A 39 -15.17 21.28 4.15
N LEU A 40 -14.75 21.37 5.40
CA LEU A 40 -15.57 21.96 6.45
C LEU A 40 -15.05 23.36 6.79
N PRO A 41 -15.89 24.41 6.67
CA PRO A 41 -15.51 25.77 7.04
C PRO A 41 -15.14 25.87 8.52
N VAL A 42 -13.97 26.44 8.82
CA VAL A 42 -13.45 26.58 10.19
C VAL A 42 -14.41 27.34 11.09
N ASN A 43 -15.13 28.31 10.56
CA ASN A 43 -16.10 29.11 11.30
C ASN A 43 -17.31 28.32 11.82
N MET A 44 -17.60 27.14 11.25
CA MET A 44 -18.64 26.25 11.72
C MET A 44 -18.23 25.39 12.91
N ILE A 45 -16.92 25.19 13.10
CA ILE A 45 -16.41 24.27 14.10
C ILE A 45 -16.38 24.97 15.46
N ASP A 46 -17.04 24.36 16.44
CA ASP A 46 -17.00 24.77 17.84
C ASP A 46 -15.75 24.24 18.53
N LYS A 47 -15.52 22.95 18.38
CA LYS A 47 -14.38 22.26 19.00
C LYS A 47 -14.00 20.98 18.25
N LEU A 48 -12.74 20.62 18.41
CA LEU A 48 -12.18 19.35 17.95
C LEU A 48 -12.14 18.39 19.14
N LYS A 49 -12.69 17.19 18.98
CA LYS A 49 -12.56 16.09 19.92
C LYS A 49 -11.71 14.99 19.31
N THR A 50 -10.78 14.50 20.06
CA THR A 50 -9.98 13.35 19.66
C THR A 50 -10.14 12.25 20.67
N TYR A 51 -10.33 11.03 20.20
CA TYR A 51 -10.44 9.86 21.04
C TYR A 51 -10.11 8.60 20.25
N ASP A 52 -9.66 7.58 20.97
CA ASP A 52 -9.50 6.26 20.40
C ASP A 52 -10.89 5.58 20.39
N LYS A 53 -11.47 5.46 19.19
CA LYS A 53 -12.73 4.76 18.97
C LYS A 53 -12.46 3.27 19.01
N LYS A 54 -13.12 2.58 19.90
CA LYS A 54 -13.07 1.11 19.96
C LYS A 54 -13.62 0.52 18.67
N SER A 55 -13.13 -0.66 18.31
CA SER A 55 -13.74 -1.45 17.24
C SER A 55 -15.25 -1.64 17.47
N ASP A 56 -15.99 -1.92 16.43
CA ASP A 56 -17.43 -2.19 16.57
C ASP A 56 -17.66 -3.40 17.47
N LEU A 57 -16.80 -4.41 17.42
CA LEU A 57 -16.85 -5.58 18.29
C LEU A 57 -16.64 -5.21 19.76
N ALA A 58 -15.56 -4.49 20.07
CA ALA A 58 -15.25 -4.08 21.44
C ALA A 58 -16.32 -3.13 22.03
N ARG A 59 -16.93 -2.31 21.19
CA ARG A 59 -18.01 -1.39 21.60
C ARG A 59 -19.28 -2.16 22.03
N VAL A 60 -19.64 -3.19 21.29
CA VAL A 60 -20.87 -3.96 21.57
C VAL A 60 -20.66 -4.99 22.66
N THR A 61 -19.54 -5.69 22.64
CA THR A 61 -19.27 -6.76 23.62
C THR A 61 -18.74 -6.24 24.95
N GLY A 62 -18.19 -5.04 24.97
CA GLY A 62 -17.46 -4.48 26.11
C GLY A 62 -16.06 -5.09 26.30
N ILE A 63 -15.68 -6.08 25.49
CA ILE A 63 -14.38 -6.73 25.48
C ILE A 63 -13.49 -6.01 24.49
N ASP A 64 -12.38 -5.46 24.97
CA ASP A 64 -11.40 -4.79 24.12
C ASP A 64 -10.62 -5.83 23.30
N ASP A 65 -10.67 -5.71 21.98
CA ASP A 65 -9.95 -6.56 21.04
C ASP A 65 -8.59 -5.97 20.64
N GLY A 66 -8.25 -4.81 21.21
CA GLY A 66 -7.01 -4.11 20.90
C GLY A 66 -7.03 -3.33 19.57
N GLU A 67 -8.13 -3.38 18.84
CA GLU A 67 -8.32 -2.63 17.60
C GLU A 67 -9.03 -1.32 17.89
N GLU A 68 -8.26 -0.29 18.18
CA GLU A 68 -8.76 1.08 18.36
C GLU A 68 -8.27 1.95 17.21
N GLU A 69 -9.16 2.82 16.72
CA GLU A 69 -8.83 3.81 15.70
C GLU A 69 -8.83 5.20 16.34
N THR A 70 -7.77 5.98 16.13
CA THR A 70 -7.75 7.38 16.54
C THR A 70 -8.66 8.18 15.61
N VAL A 71 -9.67 8.81 16.19
CA VAL A 71 -10.72 9.55 15.50
C VAL A 71 -10.63 11.03 15.84
N LEU A 72 -10.80 11.87 14.81
CA LEU A 72 -11.01 13.31 14.94
C LEU A 72 -12.50 13.60 14.72
N ASP A 73 -13.22 14.01 15.75
CA ASP A 73 -14.62 14.37 15.68
C ASP A 73 -14.75 15.91 15.74
N LEU A 74 -15.22 16.48 14.65
CA LEU A 74 -15.49 17.91 14.49
C LEU A 74 -16.88 18.22 15.04
N LYS A 75 -16.93 18.95 16.14
CA LYS A 75 -18.22 19.43 16.70
C LYS A 75 -18.63 20.72 16.05
N VAL A 76 -19.81 20.74 15.45
CA VAL A 76 -20.38 21.90 14.79
C VAL A 76 -21.02 22.83 15.85
N LYS A 77 -20.88 24.14 15.65
CA LYS A 77 -21.50 25.15 16.53
C LYS A 77 -23.00 24.97 16.57
N LYS A 78 -23.58 25.22 17.76
CA LYS A 78 -25.01 25.11 18.00
C LYS A 78 -25.78 26.04 17.05
N GLY A 79 -26.74 25.49 16.31
CA GLY A 79 -27.52 26.23 15.28
C GLY A 79 -26.88 26.18 13.87
N MET A 80 -25.64 25.79 13.71
CA MET A 80 -25.01 25.57 12.40
C MET A 80 -25.11 24.13 11.91
N ASN A 81 -25.68 23.24 12.69
CA ASN A 81 -25.96 21.83 12.33
C ASN A 81 -27.30 21.66 11.58
N GLN A 82 -27.94 22.76 11.18
CA GLN A 82 -29.18 22.81 10.42
C GLN A 82 -29.05 23.81 9.28
N GLY A 83 -29.39 23.40 8.05
CA GLY A 83 -29.40 24.27 6.89
C GLY A 83 -28.46 23.85 5.77
N TRP A 84 -28.31 24.75 4.82
CA TRP A 84 -27.42 24.62 3.68
C TRP A 84 -26.19 25.49 3.86
N PHE A 85 -25.02 24.98 3.53
CA PHE A 85 -23.80 25.75 3.44
C PHE A 85 -22.89 25.15 2.40
N GLY A 86 -22.04 25.96 1.84
CA GLY A 86 -21.09 25.53 0.81
C GLY A 86 -20.06 26.58 0.53
N ASN A 87 -19.11 26.20 -0.28
CA ASN A 87 -18.15 27.12 -0.88
C ASN A 87 -17.90 26.74 -2.34
N ALA A 88 -17.52 27.72 -3.11
CA ALA A 88 -17.03 27.55 -4.46
C ALA A 88 -15.76 28.39 -4.61
N ASN A 89 -14.74 27.78 -5.17
CA ASN A 89 -13.47 28.44 -5.48
C ASN A 89 -13.12 28.14 -6.94
N VAL A 90 -12.82 29.20 -7.69
CA VAL A 90 -12.38 29.09 -9.08
C VAL A 90 -11.14 29.97 -9.23
N ALA A 91 -10.08 29.41 -9.80
CA ALA A 91 -8.83 30.08 -10.06
C ALA A 91 -8.36 29.78 -11.48
N GLY A 92 -7.82 30.79 -12.14
CA GLY A 92 -7.16 30.71 -13.45
C GLY A 92 -5.73 31.22 -13.36
N GLY A 93 -4.86 30.70 -14.19
CA GLY A 93 -3.45 31.07 -14.27
C GLY A 93 -2.97 31.16 -15.70
N THR A 94 -1.70 31.53 -15.87
CA THR A 94 -1.01 31.47 -17.15
C THR A 94 -0.90 30.07 -17.69
N GLU A 95 -0.60 29.89 -18.98
CA GLU A 95 -0.44 28.57 -19.63
C GLU A 95 -1.66 27.65 -19.49
N SER A 96 -2.85 28.21 -19.58
CA SER A 96 -4.13 27.45 -19.44
C SER A 96 -4.26 26.70 -18.12
N ARG A 97 -3.63 27.16 -17.03
CA ARG A 97 -3.78 26.59 -15.70
C ARG A 97 -5.11 26.98 -15.09
N TYR A 98 -5.76 26.02 -14.47
CA TYR A 98 -7.02 26.24 -13.77
C TYR A 98 -7.14 25.37 -12.52
N SER A 99 -7.91 25.86 -11.56
CA SER A 99 -8.35 25.08 -10.40
C SER A 99 -9.76 25.49 -10.00
N SER A 100 -10.64 24.54 -9.82
CA SER A 100 -12.00 24.77 -9.32
C SER A 100 -12.36 23.73 -8.27
N ASN A 101 -12.98 24.20 -7.19
CA ASN A 101 -13.48 23.37 -6.10
C ASN A 101 -14.87 23.87 -5.70
N VAL A 102 -15.84 22.97 -5.62
CA VAL A 102 -17.20 23.26 -5.20
C VAL A 102 -17.61 22.26 -4.14
N MET A 103 -18.19 22.75 -3.06
CA MET A 103 -18.75 21.94 -2.00
C MET A 103 -20.11 22.47 -1.61
N LEU A 104 -21.08 21.58 -1.45
CA LEU A 104 -22.41 21.87 -0.95
C LEU A 104 -22.78 20.87 0.13
N ASN A 105 -23.21 21.36 1.28
CA ASN A 105 -23.64 20.53 2.39
C ASN A 105 -25.06 20.91 2.82
N ARG A 106 -25.83 19.92 3.21
CA ARG A 106 -27.09 20.05 3.89
C ARG A 106 -27.07 19.26 5.19
N PHE A 107 -27.15 19.92 6.30
CA PHE A 107 -27.27 19.30 7.62
C PHE A 107 -28.68 19.52 8.19
N VAL A 108 -29.25 18.45 8.74
CA VAL A 108 -30.54 18.45 9.40
C VAL A 108 -30.41 17.50 10.59
N GLU A 109 -30.34 18.06 11.82
CA GLU A 109 -30.23 17.32 13.08
C GLU A 109 -29.52 15.95 12.99
N ASN A 110 -30.30 14.93 12.61
CA ASN A 110 -29.80 13.53 12.54
C ASN A 110 -29.26 13.12 11.19
N SER A 111 -29.33 13.99 10.17
CA SER A 111 -28.94 13.66 8.80
C SER A 111 -27.96 14.67 8.24
N GLN A 112 -27.00 14.17 7.46
CA GLN A 112 -26.00 14.97 6.76
C GLN A 112 -25.94 14.50 5.31
N PHE A 113 -25.93 15.45 4.39
CA PHE A 113 -25.69 15.22 2.97
C PHE A 113 -24.62 16.20 2.48
N SER A 114 -23.68 15.71 1.69
CA SER A 114 -22.61 16.51 1.13
C SER A 114 -22.37 16.15 -0.32
N LEU A 115 -22.17 17.18 -1.16
CA LEU A 115 -21.76 17.06 -2.54
C LEU A 115 -20.46 17.85 -2.71
N ILE A 116 -19.46 17.23 -3.34
CA ILE A 116 -18.16 17.84 -3.62
C ILE A 116 -17.79 17.64 -5.09
N GLY A 117 -17.14 18.63 -5.68
CA GLY A 117 -16.62 18.55 -7.03
C GLY A 117 -15.34 19.36 -7.15
N SER A 118 -14.33 18.82 -7.85
CA SER A 118 -13.10 19.53 -8.15
C SER A 118 -12.58 19.21 -9.54
N ALA A 119 -11.92 20.18 -10.16
CA ALA A 119 -11.20 20.00 -11.40
C ALA A 119 -10.01 20.94 -11.45
N ASN A 120 -8.82 20.43 -11.77
CA ASN A 120 -7.62 21.24 -11.89
C ASN A 120 -6.56 20.58 -12.78
N ASN A 121 -5.56 21.36 -13.20
CA ASN A 121 -4.35 20.90 -13.91
C ASN A 121 -3.06 21.51 -13.30
N VAL A 122 -3.06 21.74 -12.00
CA VAL A 122 -1.96 22.36 -11.24
C VAL A 122 -1.36 21.42 -10.21
N ASN A 123 -1.44 20.11 -10.44
CA ASN A 123 -0.97 19.06 -9.54
C ASN A 123 -1.67 19.07 -8.16
N ASP A 124 -2.83 19.73 -8.03
CA ASP A 124 -3.63 19.65 -6.81
C ASP A 124 -4.46 18.35 -6.81
N GLN A 125 -4.38 17.61 -5.75
CA GLN A 125 -5.18 16.37 -5.58
C GLN A 125 -6.65 16.66 -5.22
N GLY A 126 -7.09 17.91 -5.34
CA GLY A 126 -8.44 18.33 -5.03
C GLY A 126 -8.81 18.05 -3.59
N PHE A 127 -10.00 17.52 -3.37
CA PHE A 127 -10.50 17.20 -2.03
C PHE A 127 -9.81 15.99 -1.39
N SER A 128 -9.12 15.15 -2.14
CA SER A 128 -8.38 14.00 -1.62
C SER A 128 -6.93 14.29 -1.25
N GLY A 129 -6.43 15.48 -1.54
CA GLY A 129 -5.07 15.89 -1.18
C GLY A 129 -4.95 16.48 0.23
N GLY A 130 -3.80 16.34 0.87
CA GLY A 130 -3.51 16.91 2.20
C GLY A 130 -3.70 18.43 2.27
N GLY A 131 -4.41 18.90 3.30
CA GLY A 131 -4.68 20.32 3.59
C GLY A 131 -3.44 21.06 4.13
N GLY A 132 -2.31 20.98 3.45
CA GLY A 132 -1.11 21.77 3.75
C GLY A 132 -0.96 22.94 2.77
N ARG A 133 -0.19 23.97 3.16
CA ARG A 133 0.25 25.04 2.27
C ARG A 133 0.78 24.39 0.97
N PRO A 134 0.66 25.05 -0.21
CA PRO A 134 1.27 24.57 -1.42
C PRO A 134 2.78 24.45 -1.17
N ARG A 135 3.21 23.26 -0.77
CA ARG A 135 4.62 22.91 -0.76
C ARG A 135 4.92 22.45 -2.16
N PHE A 136 6.00 22.92 -2.71
CA PHE A 136 6.58 22.37 -3.93
C PHE A 136 6.94 20.91 -3.65
N ARG A 137 5.93 20.06 -3.73
CA ARG A 137 6.16 18.63 -3.67
C ARG A 137 6.80 18.27 -5.00
N ASN A 138 7.89 17.53 -5.00
CA ASN A 138 8.39 16.85 -6.19
C ASN A 138 7.31 15.87 -6.67
N SER A 139 6.29 16.38 -7.36
CA SER A 139 5.40 15.55 -8.13
C SER A 139 6.13 15.19 -9.40
N ASN A 140 6.42 13.92 -9.62
CA ASN A 140 6.99 13.46 -10.87
C ASN A 140 5.98 13.71 -11.99
N GLY A 141 6.09 14.86 -12.68
CA GLY A 141 5.26 15.22 -13.82
C GLY A 141 4.07 16.15 -13.54
N LEU A 142 3.29 16.37 -14.58
CA LEU A 142 2.10 17.22 -14.58
C LEU A 142 0.85 16.35 -14.49
N THR A 143 -0.07 16.71 -13.60
CA THR A 143 -1.30 15.94 -13.39
C THR A 143 -2.51 16.85 -13.46
N ALA A 144 -3.45 16.49 -14.33
CA ALA A 144 -4.80 17.04 -14.34
C ALA A 144 -5.74 16.09 -13.59
N THR A 145 -6.59 16.62 -12.72
CA THR A 145 -7.53 15.83 -11.94
C THR A 145 -8.96 16.35 -12.05
N LYS A 146 -9.93 15.44 -12.00
CA LYS A 146 -11.36 15.74 -11.87
C LYS A 146 -11.94 14.81 -10.83
N MET A 147 -12.78 15.35 -9.94
CA MET A 147 -13.44 14.56 -8.90
C MET A 147 -14.87 15.02 -8.71
N LEU A 148 -15.77 14.05 -8.50
CA LEU A 148 -17.13 14.27 -8.04
C LEU A 148 -17.40 13.30 -6.89
N GLY A 149 -17.94 13.77 -5.79
CA GLY A 149 -18.25 12.94 -4.64
C GLY A 149 -19.55 13.35 -3.97
N ALA A 150 -20.28 12.35 -3.49
CA ALA A 150 -21.47 12.53 -2.66
C ALA A 150 -21.34 11.70 -1.39
N ASN A 151 -21.84 12.22 -0.28
CA ASN A 151 -21.87 11.53 1.00
C ASN A 151 -23.17 11.78 1.70
N PHE A 152 -23.70 10.76 2.37
CA PHE A 152 -24.82 10.90 3.27
C PHE A 152 -24.58 10.15 4.58
N ALA A 153 -25.12 10.62 5.67
CA ALA A 153 -25.17 9.93 6.94
C ALA A 153 -26.43 10.31 7.69
N THR A 154 -27.08 9.34 8.30
CA THR A 154 -28.25 9.56 9.19
C THR A 154 -28.17 8.62 10.38
N GLN A 155 -28.62 9.07 11.52
CA GLN A 155 -28.53 8.32 12.76
C GLN A 155 -29.77 8.53 13.62
N THR A 156 -30.34 7.41 14.05
CA THR A 156 -31.39 7.38 15.10
C THR A 156 -30.89 6.52 16.26
N ASP A 157 -31.67 6.36 17.32
CA ASP A 157 -31.30 5.54 18.47
C ASP A 157 -31.05 4.07 18.11
N LYS A 158 -31.76 3.56 17.11
CA LYS A 158 -31.68 2.14 16.70
C LYS A 158 -31.01 1.90 15.35
N LEU A 159 -30.89 2.92 14.53
CA LEU A 159 -30.43 2.78 13.14
C LEU A 159 -29.42 3.85 12.81
N GLU A 160 -28.25 3.45 12.29
CA GLU A 160 -27.26 4.32 11.70
C GLU A 160 -27.06 3.89 10.25
N LEU A 161 -27.28 4.80 9.30
CA LEU A 161 -27.05 4.60 7.88
C LEU A 161 -26.06 5.65 7.40
N GLY A 162 -25.14 5.24 6.55
CA GLY A 162 -24.19 6.16 5.92
C GLY A 162 -23.64 5.56 4.64
N GLY A 163 -23.14 6.41 3.78
CA GLY A 163 -22.49 5.96 2.57
C GLY A 163 -21.90 7.11 1.77
N SER A 164 -20.96 6.77 0.92
CA SER A 164 -20.35 7.71 0.00
C SER A 164 -20.21 7.10 -1.40
N ALA A 165 -20.22 7.96 -2.40
CA ALA A 165 -19.86 7.61 -3.77
C ALA A 165 -18.89 8.67 -4.29
N ARG A 166 -17.83 8.22 -4.98
CA ARG A 166 -16.78 9.09 -5.48
C ARG A 166 -16.33 8.64 -6.86
N TYR A 167 -16.30 9.56 -7.79
CA TYR A 167 -15.68 9.44 -9.10
C TYR A 167 -14.41 10.28 -9.12
N ASN A 168 -13.30 9.70 -9.55
CA ASN A 168 -12.01 10.38 -9.74
C ASN A 168 -11.47 10.07 -11.13
N PHE A 169 -10.99 11.10 -11.78
CA PHE A 169 -10.21 11.01 -13.02
C PHE A 169 -8.88 11.72 -12.82
N SER A 170 -7.80 11.11 -13.30
CA SER A 170 -6.47 11.74 -13.35
C SER A 170 -5.80 11.45 -14.70
N ASP A 171 -5.12 12.44 -15.25
CA ASP A 171 -4.28 12.34 -16.44
C ASP A 171 -2.92 12.92 -16.07
N ARG A 172 -1.90 12.07 -16.08
CA ARG A 172 -0.56 12.40 -15.61
C ARG A 172 0.47 12.15 -16.68
N ASP A 173 1.25 13.20 -17.00
CA ASP A 173 2.46 13.12 -17.82
C ASP A 173 3.68 13.19 -16.90
N ALA A 174 4.59 12.23 -17.03
CA ALA A 174 5.80 12.16 -16.21
C ALA A 174 7.03 11.90 -17.08
N ILE A 175 8.13 12.55 -16.73
CA ILE A 175 9.46 12.28 -17.28
C ILE A 175 10.34 11.91 -16.10
N SER A 176 11.09 10.83 -16.23
CA SER A 176 12.07 10.42 -15.22
C SER A 176 13.40 10.07 -15.85
N THR A 177 14.45 10.40 -15.14
CA THR A 177 15.84 10.10 -15.48
C THR A 177 16.46 9.40 -14.28
N ASN A 178 17.08 8.23 -14.50
CA ASN A 178 17.73 7.48 -13.44
C ASN A 178 19.18 7.20 -13.81
N TYR A 179 20.03 7.26 -12.79
CA TYR A 179 21.42 6.85 -12.83
C TYR A 179 21.63 5.84 -11.69
N SER A 180 22.31 4.76 -11.97
CA SER A 180 22.64 3.76 -10.93
C SER A 180 24.02 3.17 -11.18
N GLU A 181 24.74 2.96 -10.09
CA GLU A 181 26.00 2.23 -10.03
C GLU A 181 25.79 0.99 -9.17
N ARG A 182 26.24 -0.15 -9.68
CA ARG A 182 26.28 -1.42 -8.95
C ARG A 182 27.72 -1.77 -8.63
N PHE A 183 28.01 -1.89 -7.35
CA PHE A 183 29.31 -2.31 -6.86
C PHE A 183 29.38 -3.84 -6.89
N LEU A 184 30.22 -4.38 -7.78
CA LEU A 184 30.39 -5.82 -7.98
C LEU A 184 31.83 -6.20 -7.67
N GLN A 185 32.08 -7.47 -7.34
CA GLN A 185 33.44 -7.95 -6.99
C GLN A 185 34.44 -7.80 -8.13
N ASN A 186 34.00 -7.86 -9.38
CA ASN A 186 34.88 -7.88 -10.58
C ASN A 186 34.75 -6.61 -11.45
N GLY A 187 34.41 -5.47 -10.83
CA GLY A 187 34.22 -4.21 -11.53
C GLY A 187 32.79 -3.70 -11.43
N ASN A 188 32.62 -2.40 -11.40
CA ASN A 188 31.32 -1.77 -11.26
C ASN A 188 30.53 -1.83 -12.58
N SER A 189 29.22 -1.77 -12.49
CA SER A 189 28.31 -1.65 -13.63
C SER A 189 27.47 -0.39 -13.47
N TYR A 190 27.40 0.40 -14.50
CA TYR A 190 26.70 1.69 -14.55
C TYR A 190 25.49 1.56 -15.45
N SER A 191 24.37 2.11 -15.03
CA SER A 191 23.15 2.09 -15.84
C SER A 191 22.45 3.45 -15.81
N ASN A 192 22.11 3.91 -16.99
CA ASN A 192 21.40 5.17 -17.21
C ASN A 192 20.08 4.90 -17.92
N SER A 193 19.02 5.62 -17.58
CA SER A 193 17.76 5.51 -18.29
C SER A 193 16.98 6.84 -18.32
N ASN A 194 16.28 7.04 -19.43
CA ASN A 194 15.24 8.05 -19.61
C ASN A 194 13.91 7.35 -19.80
N SER A 195 12.86 7.83 -19.16
CA SER A 195 11.51 7.40 -19.48
C SER A 195 10.53 8.56 -19.53
N LYS A 196 9.62 8.48 -20.47
CA LYS A 196 8.46 9.34 -20.61
C LYS A 196 7.21 8.47 -20.47
N GLY A 197 6.24 8.90 -19.66
CA GLY A 197 5.02 8.15 -19.48
C GLY A 197 3.81 9.05 -19.34
N ARG A 198 2.68 8.59 -19.87
CA ARG A 198 1.37 9.17 -19.63
C ARG A 198 0.46 8.11 -19.05
N ASN A 199 -0.25 8.46 -17.98
CA ASN A 199 -1.14 7.54 -17.29
C ASN A 199 -2.48 8.23 -17.00
N LYS A 200 -3.57 7.66 -17.55
CA LYS A 200 -4.93 8.10 -17.31
C LYS A 200 -5.62 7.09 -16.40
N ASN A 201 -6.13 7.56 -15.28
CA ASN A 201 -6.87 6.71 -14.35
C ASN A 201 -8.28 7.26 -14.14
N THR A 202 -9.25 6.37 -14.26
CA THR A 202 -10.64 6.62 -13.89
C THR A 202 -11.01 5.65 -12.78
N ASN A 203 -11.49 6.17 -11.65
CA ASN A 203 -11.89 5.36 -10.52
C ASN A 203 -13.27 5.78 -10.02
N PHE A 204 -14.13 4.81 -9.80
CA PHE A 204 -15.40 4.97 -9.11
C PHE A 204 -15.40 4.10 -7.85
N ASN A 205 -15.69 4.70 -6.69
CA ASN A 205 -15.79 3.99 -5.43
C ASN A 205 -17.11 4.34 -4.77
N ALA A 206 -17.78 3.34 -4.22
CA ALA A 206 -19.00 3.51 -3.44
C ALA A 206 -18.93 2.64 -2.19
N ASP A 207 -19.26 3.21 -1.05
CA ASP A 207 -19.35 2.50 0.22
C ASP A 207 -20.69 2.79 0.89
N PHE A 208 -21.15 1.83 1.66
CA PHE A 208 -22.36 1.95 2.46
C PHE A 208 -22.14 1.30 3.82
N ARG A 209 -22.76 1.87 4.85
CA ARG A 209 -22.77 1.33 6.20
C ARG A 209 -24.20 1.32 6.74
N LEU A 210 -24.57 0.19 7.26
CA LEU A 210 -25.76 0.02 8.07
C LEU A 210 -25.35 -0.53 9.43
N GLU A 211 -25.77 0.13 10.50
CA GLU A 211 -25.74 -0.41 11.85
C GLU A 211 -27.15 -0.40 12.41
N TRP A 212 -27.65 -1.56 12.78
CA TRP A 212 -29.00 -1.74 13.32
C TRP A 212 -28.96 -2.40 14.69
N LYS A 213 -29.61 -1.80 15.64
CA LYS A 213 -29.76 -2.26 17.03
C LYS A 213 -31.24 -2.59 17.29
N PRO A 214 -31.72 -3.78 16.89
CA PRO A 214 -33.11 -4.17 17.10
C PRO A 214 -33.52 -4.13 18.57
N ASP A 215 -32.60 -4.51 19.45
CA ASP A 215 -32.73 -4.46 20.90
C ASP A 215 -31.39 -4.05 21.56
N THR A 216 -31.38 -3.97 22.90
CA THR A 216 -30.18 -3.57 23.69
C THR A 216 -29.08 -4.62 23.74
N LEU A 217 -29.34 -5.84 23.29
CA LEU A 217 -28.43 -7.01 23.35
C LEU A 217 -27.89 -7.38 21.98
N THR A 218 -28.53 -6.91 20.92
CA THR A 218 -28.19 -7.29 19.53
C THR A 218 -27.70 -6.07 18.74
N ASN A 219 -26.63 -6.28 17.99
CA ASN A 219 -26.10 -5.30 17.06
C ASN A 219 -25.77 -5.98 15.73
N ILE A 220 -26.24 -5.42 14.64
CA ILE A 220 -26.04 -5.90 13.28
C ILE A 220 -25.35 -4.77 12.51
N ILE A 221 -24.18 -5.08 11.92
CA ILE A 221 -23.41 -4.13 11.12
C ILE A 221 -23.19 -4.75 9.75
N PHE A 222 -23.59 -4.02 8.70
CA PHE A 222 -23.37 -4.42 7.31
C PHE A 222 -22.64 -3.30 6.56
N ARG A 223 -21.53 -3.66 5.89
CA ARG A 223 -20.67 -2.73 5.16
C ARG A 223 -20.32 -3.30 3.80
N PRO A 224 -21.07 -3.00 2.75
CA PRO A 224 -20.64 -3.24 1.38
C PRO A 224 -19.77 -2.10 0.87
N ASN A 225 -18.85 -2.45 -0.01
CA ASN A 225 -18.00 -1.51 -0.75
C ASN A 225 -17.87 -2.01 -2.19
N PHE A 226 -17.92 -1.09 -3.12
CA PHE A 226 -17.76 -1.34 -4.55
C PHE A 226 -16.72 -0.40 -5.12
N SER A 227 -15.83 -0.91 -5.98
CA SER A 227 -14.91 -0.07 -6.74
C SER A 227 -14.78 -0.55 -8.19
N TYR A 228 -14.70 0.41 -9.09
CA TYR A 228 -14.38 0.20 -10.49
C TYR A 228 -13.22 1.12 -10.85
N GLY A 229 -12.21 0.57 -11.52
CA GLY A 229 -11.04 1.29 -12.01
C GLY A 229 -10.80 1.01 -13.49
N LYS A 230 -10.41 2.06 -14.23
CA LYS A 230 -9.83 1.94 -15.56
C LYS A 230 -8.52 2.74 -15.58
N SER A 231 -7.47 2.09 -16.09
CA SER A 231 -6.15 2.70 -16.24
C SER A 231 -5.67 2.51 -17.67
N ASP A 232 -5.33 3.61 -18.34
CA ASP A 232 -4.71 3.62 -19.65
C ASP A 232 -3.30 4.18 -19.50
N GLY A 233 -2.28 3.38 -19.79
CA GLY A 233 -0.86 3.70 -19.67
C GLY A 233 -0.18 3.74 -21.03
N TYR A 234 0.72 4.71 -21.22
CA TYR A 234 1.66 4.78 -22.33
C TYR A 234 3.03 5.15 -21.79
N SER A 235 4.08 4.47 -22.26
CA SER A 235 5.45 4.80 -21.86
C SER A 235 6.45 4.52 -22.97
N ILE A 236 7.47 5.38 -23.03
CA ILE A 236 8.70 5.17 -23.80
C ILE A 236 9.84 5.15 -22.80
N SER A 237 10.76 4.22 -22.94
CA SER A 237 11.94 4.08 -22.09
C SER A 237 13.18 3.81 -22.96
N GLU A 238 14.25 4.55 -22.69
CA GLU A 238 15.56 4.36 -23.28
C GLU A 238 16.55 4.09 -22.15
N SER A 239 17.37 3.07 -22.27
CA SER A 239 18.36 2.71 -21.25
C SER A 239 19.66 2.20 -21.85
N GLY A 240 20.75 2.34 -21.08
CA GLY A 240 22.05 1.78 -21.42
C GLY A 240 22.78 1.30 -20.17
N THR A 241 23.48 0.18 -20.31
CA THR A 241 24.40 -0.34 -19.29
C THR A 241 25.84 -0.18 -19.80
N PHE A 242 26.72 0.27 -18.90
CA PHE A 242 28.11 0.58 -19.20
C PHE A 242 29.04 -0.15 -18.23
N ASN A 243 30.24 -0.53 -18.69
CA ASN A 243 31.29 -1.14 -17.88
C ASN A 243 32.20 -0.12 -17.18
N GLU A 244 32.14 1.15 -17.60
CA GLU A 244 32.81 2.29 -16.98
C GLU A 244 31.81 3.42 -16.74
N ASP A 245 32.14 4.36 -15.84
CA ASP A 245 31.27 5.50 -15.56
C ASP A 245 31.15 6.41 -16.79
N PRO A 246 29.97 6.48 -17.44
CA PRO A 246 29.79 7.29 -18.65
C PRO A 246 29.95 8.79 -18.41
N PHE A 247 29.83 9.26 -17.17
CA PHE A 247 30.07 10.68 -16.83
C PHE A 247 31.55 11.08 -16.93
N ASN A 248 32.47 10.12 -16.99
CA ASN A 248 33.88 10.42 -17.25
C ASN A 248 34.14 10.83 -18.71
N LEU A 249 33.26 10.44 -19.62
CA LEU A 249 33.40 10.72 -21.06
C LEU A 249 32.49 11.87 -21.52
N VAL A 250 31.29 11.96 -20.99
CA VAL A 250 30.29 12.95 -21.40
C VAL A 250 29.54 13.53 -20.20
N SER A 251 29.19 14.81 -20.25
CA SER A 251 28.46 15.49 -19.17
C SER A 251 26.99 15.05 -19.07
N ASN A 252 26.41 14.52 -20.15
CA ASN A 252 25.04 14.03 -20.20
C ASN A 252 24.95 12.70 -20.96
N PRO A 253 25.21 11.56 -20.31
CA PRO A 253 25.13 10.24 -20.94
C PRO A 253 23.75 9.91 -21.52
N ASN A 254 22.70 10.46 -20.96
CA ASN A 254 21.34 10.19 -21.39
C ASN A 254 20.99 10.74 -22.78
N ALA A 255 21.75 11.71 -23.29
CA ALA A 255 21.61 12.18 -24.66
C ALA A 255 22.00 11.11 -25.72
N PHE A 256 22.74 10.08 -25.29
CA PHE A 256 23.26 9.02 -26.15
C PHE A 256 22.53 7.67 -25.97
N LEU A 257 21.36 7.67 -25.32
CA LEU A 257 20.57 6.43 -25.09
C LEU A 257 19.66 6.08 -26.25
N ASN A 258 19.35 7.02 -27.14
CA ASN A 258 18.44 6.81 -28.25
C ASN A 258 19.05 5.87 -29.30
N LYS A 259 18.21 4.94 -29.84
CA LYS A 259 18.62 3.94 -30.82
C LYS A 259 19.29 4.53 -32.09
N VAL A 260 18.98 5.75 -32.46
CA VAL A 260 19.57 6.44 -33.62
C VAL A 260 21.08 6.67 -33.44
N VAL A 261 21.54 6.79 -32.21
CA VAL A 261 22.95 7.06 -31.87
C VAL A 261 23.77 5.77 -31.79
N TRP A 262 23.16 4.62 -31.58
CA TRP A 262 23.88 3.37 -31.30
C TRP A 262 24.82 2.91 -32.42
N ASP A 263 24.49 3.24 -33.68
CA ASP A 263 25.29 2.91 -34.86
C ASP A 263 26.20 4.07 -35.32
N SER A 264 26.20 5.20 -34.59
CA SER A 264 27.01 6.35 -34.96
C SER A 264 28.47 6.10 -34.64
N GLU A 265 29.35 6.37 -35.58
CA GLU A 265 30.80 6.38 -35.35
C GLU A 265 31.24 7.46 -34.36
N ASP A 266 30.42 8.52 -34.24
CA ASP A 266 30.63 9.63 -33.31
C ASP A 266 30.07 9.40 -31.91
N ASP A 267 29.57 8.17 -31.57
CA ASP A 267 29.08 7.86 -30.24
C ASP A 267 30.24 7.76 -29.22
N PRO A 268 30.39 8.73 -28.32
CA PRO A 268 31.49 8.74 -27.34
C PRO A 268 31.40 7.63 -26.29
N LEU A 269 30.24 6.94 -26.17
CA LEU A 269 30.00 5.88 -25.20
C LEU A 269 30.08 4.47 -25.83
N LYS A 270 30.41 4.35 -27.11
CA LYS A 270 30.41 3.10 -27.85
C LYS A 270 31.27 2.05 -27.20
N ASP A 271 32.52 2.39 -26.82
CA ASP A 271 33.51 1.43 -26.30
C ASP A 271 33.20 0.95 -24.89
N ILE A 272 32.42 1.69 -24.11
CA ILE A 272 32.07 1.31 -22.73
C ILE A 272 30.65 0.73 -22.61
N ARG A 273 29.88 0.73 -23.72
CA ARG A 273 28.49 0.27 -23.72
C ARG A 273 28.40 -1.24 -23.76
N VAL A 274 27.78 -1.86 -22.75
CA VAL A 274 27.53 -3.29 -22.67
C VAL A 274 26.22 -3.67 -23.38
N ASN A 275 25.16 -2.92 -23.11
CA ASN A 275 23.88 -3.05 -23.80
C ASN A 275 23.16 -1.70 -23.86
N ALA A 276 22.20 -1.61 -24.77
CA ALA A 276 21.23 -0.54 -24.81
C ALA A 276 19.86 -1.08 -25.16
N SER A 277 18.81 -0.49 -24.58
CA SER A 277 17.44 -0.88 -24.84
C SER A 277 16.56 0.34 -25.09
N ASN A 278 15.73 0.22 -26.11
CA ASN A 278 14.63 1.15 -26.40
C ASN A 278 13.33 0.37 -26.33
N SER A 279 12.37 0.85 -25.55
CA SER A 279 11.09 0.20 -25.42
C SER A 279 9.93 1.19 -25.43
N GLU A 280 8.85 0.79 -26.06
CA GLU A 280 7.59 1.51 -26.13
C GLU A 280 6.46 0.57 -25.69
N SER A 281 5.55 1.06 -24.85
CA SER A 281 4.45 0.22 -24.37
C SER A 281 3.17 1.01 -24.16
N MET A 282 2.05 0.35 -24.44
CA MET A 282 0.70 0.82 -24.16
C MET A 282 -0.05 -0.26 -23.39
N SER A 283 -0.81 0.13 -22.38
CA SER A 283 -1.59 -0.80 -21.58
C SER A 283 -2.97 -0.25 -21.24
N GLU A 284 -3.96 -1.11 -21.24
CA GLU A 284 -5.29 -0.85 -20.69
C GLU A 284 -5.55 -1.87 -19.59
N SER A 285 -6.07 -1.41 -18.45
CA SER A 285 -6.51 -2.29 -17.37
C SER A 285 -7.85 -1.83 -16.85
N LYS A 286 -8.77 -2.77 -16.70
CA LYS A 286 -10.09 -2.58 -16.08
C LYS A 286 -10.19 -3.46 -14.86
N SER A 287 -10.53 -2.86 -13.72
CA SER A 287 -10.67 -3.59 -12.46
C SER A 287 -12.03 -3.34 -11.83
N LEU A 288 -12.64 -4.41 -11.37
CA LEU A 288 -13.89 -4.39 -10.62
C LEU A 288 -13.64 -5.06 -9.27
N SER A 289 -14.02 -4.41 -8.18
CA SER A 289 -14.02 -5.08 -6.87
C SER A 289 -15.32 -4.80 -6.11
N ALA A 290 -15.83 -5.86 -5.49
CA ALA A 290 -17.00 -5.80 -4.63
C ALA A 290 -16.68 -6.51 -3.32
N ASN A 291 -16.82 -5.80 -2.21
CA ASN A 291 -16.55 -6.33 -0.89
C ASN A 291 -17.78 -6.14 0.00
N ALA A 292 -18.03 -7.07 0.89
CA ALA A 292 -19.07 -6.94 1.89
C ALA A 292 -18.62 -7.54 3.22
N SER A 293 -18.98 -6.91 4.32
CA SER A 293 -18.81 -7.48 5.66
C SER A 293 -20.12 -7.41 6.43
N LEU A 294 -20.48 -8.52 7.07
CA LEU A 294 -21.61 -8.63 7.97
C LEU A 294 -21.11 -9.03 9.34
N GLN A 295 -21.47 -8.28 10.37
CA GLN A 295 -21.17 -8.63 11.76
C GLN A 295 -22.46 -8.65 12.58
N LEU A 296 -22.69 -9.77 13.24
CA LEU A 296 -23.83 -9.99 14.14
C LEU A 296 -23.27 -10.23 15.55
N ASN A 297 -23.64 -9.36 16.48
CA ASN A 297 -23.22 -9.49 17.88
C ASN A 297 -24.45 -9.73 18.75
N ARG A 298 -24.39 -10.72 19.62
CA ARG A 298 -25.43 -11.00 20.60
C ARG A 298 -24.83 -11.17 21.99
N ARG A 299 -25.25 -10.34 22.92
CA ARG A 299 -24.97 -10.54 24.35
C ARG A 299 -25.95 -11.55 24.91
N LEU A 300 -25.42 -12.54 25.61
CA LEU A 300 -26.20 -13.69 26.11
C LEU A 300 -26.55 -13.55 27.58
N ASN A 301 -25.79 -12.78 28.37
CA ASN A 301 -26.07 -12.48 29.77
C ASN A 301 -25.49 -11.13 30.22
N SER A 302 -25.80 -10.74 31.45
CA SER A 302 -25.30 -9.50 32.07
C SER A 302 -23.83 -9.54 32.47
N LEU A 303 -23.22 -10.73 32.59
CA LEU A 303 -21.80 -10.91 32.96
C LEU A 303 -20.86 -10.71 31.80
N GLY A 304 -21.38 -10.50 30.56
CA GLY A 304 -20.58 -10.24 29.36
C GLY A 304 -20.37 -11.46 28.46
N ARG A 305 -21.05 -12.61 28.73
CA ARG A 305 -21.10 -13.73 27.79
C ARG A 305 -21.68 -13.24 26.47
N ASN A 306 -21.00 -13.49 25.38
CA ASN A 306 -21.44 -13.05 24.07
C ASN A 306 -20.98 -13.98 22.95
N ILE A 307 -21.70 -13.92 21.85
CA ILE A 307 -21.38 -14.58 20.60
C ILE A 307 -21.36 -13.54 19.48
N THR A 308 -20.37 -13.65 18.62
CA THR A 308 -20.20 -12.79 17.45
C THR A 308 -20.01 -13.66 16.22
N PHE A 309 -20.82 -13.44 15.21
CA PHE A 309 -20.59 -13.93 13.87
C PHE A 309 -20.09 -12.80 12.98
N ARG A 310 -19.04 -13.06 12.20
CA ARG A 310 -18.51 -12.15 11.20
C ARG A 310 -18.35 -12.87 9.88
N GLY A 311 -19.07 -12.44 8.87
CA GLY A 311 -18.92 -12.88 7.49
C GLY A 311 -18.25 -11.79 6.65
N THR A 312 -17.30 -12.17 5.79
CA THR A 312 -16.74 -11.25 4.79
C THR A 312 -16.76 -11.94 3.43
N PHE A 313 -17.04 -11.16 2.42
CA PHE A 313 -16.96 -11.56 1.02
C PHE A 313 -16.19 -10.51 0.25
N SER A 314 -15.28 -10.95 -0.61
CA SER A 314 -14.53 -10.09 -1.53
C SER A 314 -14.52 -10.74 -2.90
N TYR A 315 -14.85 -9.97 -3.93
CA TYR A 315 -14.76 -10.33 -5.33
C TYR A 315 -13.87 -9.31 -6.04
N GLY A 316 -12.97 -9.77 -6.88
CA GLY A 316 -12.14 -8.96 -7.74
C GLY A 316 -12.10 -9.57 -9.15
N ASP A 317 -12.28 -8.72 -10.14
CA ASP A 317 -12.12 -9.04 -11.56
C ASP A 317 -11.23 -7.97 -12.17
N ASN A 318 -10.16 -8.40 -12.81
CA ASN A 318 -9.25 -7.48 -13.48
C ASN A 318 -8.96 -8.02 -14.85
N ASP A 319 -9.21 -7.20 -15.85
CA ASP A 319 -8.90 -7.46 -17.24
C ASP A 319 -7.83 -6.45 -17.68
N SER A 320 -6.72 -6.96 -18.19
CA SER A 320 -5.61 -6.11 -18.65
C SER A 320 -5.05 -6.61 -19.95
N GLU A 321 -4.76 -5.67 -20.82
CA GLU A 321 -4.09 -5.88 -22.09
C GLU A 321 -2.93 -4.89 -22.27
N SER A 322 -1.91 -5.30 -22.98
CA SER A 322 -0.76 -4.46 -23.27
C SER A 322 -0.15 -4.80 -24.62
N PHE A 323 0.30 -3.75 -25.30
CA PHE A 323 1.18 -3.81 -26.46
C PHE A 323 2.56 -3.34 -26.05
N SER A 324 3.60 -3.99 -26.53
CA SER A 324 4.97 -3.58 -26.30
C SER A 324 5.84 -3.85 -27.52
N GLU A 325 6.72 -2.90 -27.81
CA GLU A 325 7.83 -3.05 -28.73
C GLU A 325 9.11 -2.71 -27.97
N ALA A 326 10.10 -3.59 -28.00
CA ALA A 326 11.36 -3.39 -27.30
C ALA A 326 12.52 -3.95 -28.13
N LEU A 327 13.52 -3.11 -28.40
CA LEU A 327 14.77 -3.51 -29.03
C LEU A 327 15.89 -3.41 -28.00
N THR A 328 16.59 -4.53 -27.76
CA THR A 328 17.79 -4.55 -26.93
C THR A 328 18.99 -4.97 -27.77
N ARG A 329 19.99 -4.11 -27.84
CA ARG A 329 21.25 -4.39 -28.52
C ARG A 329 22.35 -4.66 -27.52
N TYR A 330 23.21 -5.62 -27.86
CA TYR A 330 24.39 -5.99 -27.08
C TYR A 330 25.63 -5.52 -27.84
N PHE A 331 26.57 -4.89 -27.12
CA PHE A 331 27.80 -4.36 -27.66
C PHE A 331 29.00 -5.24 -27.20
N ASP A 332 30.08 -5.21 -27.86
CA ASP A 332 31.38 -5.88 -27.73
C ASP A 332 31.63 -7.01 -26.72
N ALA A 333 31.02 -6.99 -25.55
CA ALA A 333 31.26 -7.98 -24.48
C ALA A 333 30.67 -9.35 -24.78
N VAL A 334 29.78 -9.48 -25.77
CA VAL A 334 29.08 -10.72 -26.13
C VAL A 334 29.14 -10.91 -27.64
N ALA A 335 30.37 -11.14 -28.15
CA ALA A 335 30.55 -11.42 -29.57
C ALA A 335 29.59 -12.52 -30.04
N GLY A 336 28.64 -12.16 -30.91
CA GLY A 336 27.71 -13.09 -31.55
C GLY A 336 26.35 -13.23 -30.92
N LYS A 337 25.98 -12.46 -29.85
CA LYS A 337 24.60 -12.42 -29.40
C LYS A 337 23.80 -11.49 -30.32
N PRO A 338 22.72 -11.98 -30.98
CA PRO A 338 21.89 -11.14 -31.84
C PRO A 338 21.12 -10.08 -30.99
N ASP A 339 20.73 -9.01 -31.65
CA ASP A 339 19.79 -8.05 -31.08
C ASP A 339 18.50 -8.78 -30.67
N ASP A 340 17.91 -8.36 -29.57
CA ASP A 340 16.65 -8.88 -29.06
C ASP A 340 15.52 -7.91 -29.44
N ASP A 341 14.79 -8.24 -30.50
CA ASP A 341 13.60 -7.50 -30.98
C ASP A 341 12.36 -8.21 -30.45
N ASN A 342 11.56 -7.53 -29.68
CA ASN A 342 10.34 -8.06 -29.08
C ASN A 342 9.17 -7.16 -29.41
N ARG A 343 8.18 -7.70 -30.13
CA ARG A 343 6.92 -7.02 -30.43
C ARG A 343 5.77 -7.91 -29.96
N ARG A 344 5.06 -7.49 -28.92
CA ARG A 344 4.15 -8.38 -28.19
C ARG A 344 2.81 -7.75 -27.91
N TYR A 345 1.77 -8.56 -28.01
CA TYR A 345 0.47 -8.31 -27.42
C TYR A 345 0.24 -9.29 -26.26
N THR A 346 -0.15 -8.78 -25.10
CA THR A 346 -0.36 -9.62 -23.92
C THR A 346 -1.72 -9.30 -23.31
N THR A 347 -2.52 -10.34 -23.03
CA THR A 347 -3.72 -10.25 -22.21
C THR A 347 -3.51 -10.96 -20.86
N SER A 348 -4.07 -10.43 -19.79
CA SER A 348 -3.89 -11.00 -18.44
C SER A 348 -5.15 -10.84 -17.57
N PRO A 349 -6.27 -11.52 -17.93
CA PRO A 349 -7.45 -11.53 -17.09
C PRO A 349 -7.18 -12.25 -15.76
N THR A 350 -7.70 -11.69 -14.67
CA THR A 350 -7.62 -12.31 -13.33
C THR A 350 -8.95 -12.23 -12.61
N LYS A 351 -9.36 -13.33 -11.96
CA LYS A 351 -10.55 -13.41 -11.11
C LYS A 351 -10.18 -13.88 -9.72
N ASN A 352 -10.68 -13.19 -8.71
CA ASN A 352 -10.42 -13.52 -7.32
C ASN A 352 -11.69 -13.48 -6.50
N TYR A 353 -11.90 -14.44 -5.59
CA TYR A 353 -12.86 -14.31 -4.52
C TYR A 353 -12.32 -14.88 -3.22
N ASP A 354 -12.65 -14.19 -2.15
CA ASP A 354 -12.30 -14.55 -0.78
C ASP A 354 -13.57 -14.44 0.05
N TYR A 355 -13.94 -15.50 0.74
CA TYR A 355 -14.98 -15.43 1.74
C TYR A 355 -14.51 -16.03 3.05
N THR A 356 -14.94 -15.39 4.12
CA THR A 356 -14.57 -15.73 5.48
C THR A 356 -15.83 -15.85 6.32
N ALA A 357 -15.91 -16.88 7.14
CA ALA A 357 -16.89 -17.02 8.20
C ALA A 357 -16.17 -17.18 9.53
N GLU A 358 -16.44 -16.31 10.49
CA GLU A 358 -15.81 -16.30 11.80
C GLU A 358 -16.87 -16.34 12.89
N LEU A 359 -16.72 -17.23 13.82
CA LEU A 359 -17.55 -17.32 15.03
C LEU A 359 -16.66 -17.14 16.24
N THR A 360 -16.96 -16.15 17.07
CA THR A 360 -16.25 -15.86 18.32
C THR A 360 -17.21 -16.00 19.48
N TYR A 361 -16.81 -16.77 20.48
CA TYR A 361 -17.52 -16.94 21.74
C TYR A 361 -16.66 -16.51 22.91
N ASN A 362 -17.21 -15.65 23.77
CA ASN A 362 -16.55 -15.17 24.98
C ASN A 362 -17.29 -15.66 26.21
N GLU A 363 -16.60 -16.42 27.05
CA GLU A 363 -17.09 -16.97 28.32
C GLU A 363 -16.49 -16.23 29.50
N PRO A 364 -17.28 -15.54 30.33
CA PRO A 364 -16.81 -14.96 31.58
C PRO A 364 -16.53 -16.06 32.61
N ILE A 365 -15.27 -16.24 32.99
CA ILE A 365 -14.81 -17.21 33.98
C ILE A 365 -14.61 -16.62 35.36
N ALA A 366 -14.40 -15.31 35.44
CA ALA A 366 -14.30 -14.54 36.67
C ALA A 366 -14.66 -13.05 36.37
N LYS A 367 -14.69 -12.21 37.42
CA LYS A 367 -14.97 -10.78 37.25
C LYS A 367 -14.00 -10.18 36.23
N ALA A 368 -14.56 -9.68 35.12
CA ALA A 368 -13.84 -9.09 34.00
C ALA A 368 -12.64 -9.93 33.50
N THR A 369 -12.83 -11.24 33.45
CA THR A 369 -11.90 -12.23 32.92
C THR A 369 -12.66 -13.17 32.02
N PHE A 370 -12.20 -13.30 30.76
CA PHE A 370 -12.91 -14.01 29.71
C PHE A 370 -11.99 -15.05 29.05
N LEU A 371 -12.52 -16.25 28.85
CA LEU A 371 -11.99 -17.17 27.85
C LEU A 371 -12.63 -16.85 26.51
N GLN A 372 -11.82 -16.72 25.48
CA GLN A 372 -12.26 -16.48 24.12
C GLN A 372 -11.95 -17.69 23.26
N PHE A 373 -12.95 -18.17 22.56
CA PHE A 373 -12.81 -19.20 21.54
C PHE A 373 -13.26 -18.59 20.22
N ARG A 374 -12.40 -18.69 19.21
CA ARG A 374 -12.68 -18.21 17.87
C ARG A 374 -12.39 -19.31 16.86
N TYR A 375 -13.33 -19.55 16.00
CA TYR A 375 -13.15 -20.35 14.81
C TYR A 375 -13.39 -19.48 13.59
N LYS A 376 -12.43 -19.46 12.66
CA LYS A 376 -12.50 -18.76 11.40
C LYS A 376 -12.22 -19.74 10.27
N PHE A 377 -13.13 -19.80 9.32
CA PHE A 377 -12.95 -20.47 8.04
C PHE A 377 -12.70 -19.42 6.98
N GLN A 378 -11.74 -19.66 6.09
CA GLN A 378 -11.45 -18.82 4.95
C GLN A 378 -11.24 -19.67 3.70
N TYR A 379 -11.90 -19.31 2.63
CA TYR A 379 -11.65 -19.82 1.31
C TYR A 379 -11.22 -18.68 0.40
N LYS A 380 -10.14 -18.90 -0.36
CA LYS A 380 -9.65 -17.99 -1.41
C LYS A 380 -9.56 -18.73 -2.73
N TYR A 381 -10.02 -18.08 -3.75
CA TYR A 381 -9.86 -18.48 -5.13
C TYR A 381 -9.17 -17.37 -5.89
N SER A 382 -8.21 -17.72 -6.72
CA SER A 382 -7.57 -16.82 -7.67
C SER A 382 -7.31 -17.56 -8.97
N GLU A 383 -7.66 -16.94 -10.09
CA GLU A 383 -7.42 -17.46 -11.43
C GLU A 383 -6.80 -16.34 -12.26
N SER A 384 -5.75 -16.68 -12.98
CA SER A 384 -5.05 -15.79 -13.91
C SER A 384 -4.74 -16.55 -15.19
N ASP A 385 -5.08 -15.98 -16.32
CA ASP A 385 -4.80 -16.52 -17.65
C ASP A 385 -4.06 -15.47 -18.48
N ARG A 386 -2.73 -15.52 -18.41
CA ARG A 386 -1.88 -14.65 -19.23
C ARG A 386 -1.62 -15.33 -20.56
N SER A 387 -2.00 -14.65 -21.63
CA SER A 387 -1.67 -15.05 -23.01
C SER A 387 -0.84 -13.96 -23.67
N THR A 388 0.34 -14.32 -24.16
CA THR A 388 1.26 -13.44 -24.89
C THR A 388 1.36 -13.92 -26.32
N TYR A 389 1.29 -12.98 -27.25
CA TYR A 389 1.37 -13.23 -28.68
C TYR A 389 2.52 -12.42 -29.25
N ASP A 390 3.37 -13.09 -30.02
CA ASP A 390 4.43 -12.44 -30.75
C ASP A 390 3.87 -11.79 -32.02
N LEU A 391 4.17 -10.52 -32.21
CA LEU A 391 3.74 -9.72 -33.36
C LEU A 391 4.83 -9.58 -34.42
N ILE A 392 5.92 -10.32 -34.31
CA ILE A 392 6.89 -10.53 -35.37
C ILE A 392 6.36 -11.63 -36.31
N PRO A 393 6.25 -11.38 -37.62
CA PRO A 393 5.71 -12.38 -38.54
C PRO A 393 6.58 -13.62 -38.64
N ASP A 394 5.95 -14.78 -38.59
CA ASP A 394 6.58 -16.07 -38.78
C ASP A 394 6.45 -16.49 -40.26
N ALA A 395 7.57 -16.43 -40.96
CA ALA A 395 7.60 -16.79 -42.41
C ALA A 395 7.23 -18.25 -42.64
N ASP A 396 7.55 -19.16 -41.72
CA ASP A 396 7.22 -20.59 -41.82
C ASP A 396 5.70 -20.84 -41.72
N LYS A 397 4.98 -19.92 -41.09
CA LYS A 397 3.53 -19.90 -41.01
C LYS A 397 2.88 -19.12 -42.17
N GLY A 398 3.68 -18.63 -43.11
CA GLY A 398 3.18 -17.84 -44.27
C GLY A 398 2.68 -16.44 -43.90
N GLN A 399 3.13 -15.92 -42.79
CA GLN A 399 2.74 -14.57 -42.35
C GLN A 399 3.57 -13.52 -43.06
N VAL A 400 2.91 -12.43 -43.48
CA VAL A 400 3.56 -11.35 -44.25
C VAL A 400 3.31 -9.96 -43.70
N TRP A 401 2.72 -9.84 -42.47
CA TRP A 401 2.48 -8.54 -41.86
C TRP A 401 3.80 -7.99 -41.30
N ASP A 402 3.89 -6.69 -41.20
CA ASP A 402 4.95 -5.97 -40.48
C ASP A 402 4.29 -5.02 -39.49
N TRP A 403 4.04 -5.54 -38.28
CA TRP A 403 3.37 -4.79 -37.24
C TRP A 403 4.34 -3.83 -36.56
N HIS A 404 3.91 -2.59 -36.42
CA HIS A 404 4.61 -1.56 -35.67
C HIS A 404 3.73 -1.03 -34.54
N PHE A 405 4.33 -0.44 -33.54
CA PHE A 405 3.65 0.09 -32.38
C PHE A 405 2.59 1.14 -32.81
N GLY A 406 1.32 0.91 -32.40
CA GLY A 406 0.18 1.73 -32.73
C GLY A 406 -0.68 1.18 -33.88
N ASP A 407 -0.26 0.12 -34.56
CA ASP A 407 -1.06 -0.56 -35.57
C ASP A 407 -2.16 -1.42 -34.92
N GLU A 408 -3.20 -1.72 -35.70
CA GLU A 408 -4.21 -2.73 -35.31
C GLU A 408 -3.58 -4.13 -35.29
N LEU A 409 -4.16 -5.04 -34.49
CA LEU A 409 -3.71 -6.43 -34.44
C LEU A 409 -3.84 -7.09 -35.80
N PRO A 410 -2.80 -7.73 -36.33
CA PRO A 410 -2.84 -8.40 -37.62
C PRO A 410 -3.72 -9.63 -37.57
N LEU A 411 -4.42 -9.93 -38.69
CA LEU A 411 -5.24 -11.12 -38.79
C LEU A 411 -4.43 -12.39 -38.60
N GLY A 412 -4.88 -13.28 -37.70
CA GLY A 412 -4.22 -14.55 -37.40
C GLY A 412 -3.07 -14.43 -36.39
N TYR A 413 -2.92 -13.31 -35.67
CA TYR A 413 -1.92 -13.15 -34.61
C TYR A 413 -2.05 -14.22 -33.54
N GLU A 414 -3.23 -14.77 -33.30
CA GLU A 414 -3.49 -15.81 -32.30
C GLU A 414 -2.67 -17.08 -32.56
N ASN A 415 -2.26 -17.32 -33.80
CA ASN A 415 -1.39 -18.45 -34.16
C ASN A 415 0.08 -18.28 -33.65
N ASN A 416 0.43 -17.05 -33.28
CA ASN A 416 1.77 -16.74 -32.72
C ASN A 416 1.73 -16.63 -31.19
N ARG A 417 0.84 -17.39 -30.55
CA ARG A 417 0.83 -17.46 -29.10
C ARG A 417 2.17 -18.04 -28.61
N ASP A 418 2.89 -17.22 -27.83
CA ASP A 418 4.13 -17.62 -27.18
C ASP A 418 3.81 -18.50 -25.97
N GLN A 419 4.18 -19.77 -26.03
CA GLN A 419 3.88 -20.75 -24.98
C GLN A 419 4.73 -20.51 -23.73
N ASP A 420 5.96 -20.00 -23.87
CA ASP A 420 6.87 -19.76 -22.78
C ASP A 420 6.54 -18.50 -21.99
N LEU A 421 5.91 -17.52 -22.63
CA LEU A 421 5.44 -16.28 -22.01
C LEU A 421 3.97 -16.35 -21.56
N SER A 422 3.22 -17.34 -22.06
CA SER A 422 1.84 -17.56 -21.68
C SER A 422 1.76 -18.49 -20.47
N LYS A 423 0.88 -18.17 -19.52
CA LYS A 423 0.69 -19.00 -18.33
C LYS A 423 -0.74 -18.97 -17.83
N TYR A 424 -1.22 -20.12 -17.38
CA TYR A 424 -2.47 -20.24 -16.64
C TYR A 424 -2.18 -20.66 -15.21
N ALA A 425 -2.76 -19.97 -14.25
CA ALA A 425 -2.62 -20.31 -12.83
C ALA A 425 -3.98 -20.22 -12.14
N LYS A 426 -4.38 -21.32 -11.49
CA LYS A 426 -5.61 -21.39 -10.69
C LYS A 426 -5.27 -21.82 -9.27
N TYR A 427 -5.62 -21.01 -8.31
CA TYR A 427 -5.27 -21.16 -6.92
C TYR A 427 -6.52 -21.33 -6.07
N ASN A 428 -6.56 -22.39 -5.27
CA ASN A 428 -7.56 -22.63 -4.26
C ASN A 428 -6.91 -22.75 -2.89
N TYR A 429 -7.38 -22.00 -1.93
CA TYR A 429 -6.82 -21.95 -0.59
C TYR A 429 -7.91 -22.07 0.45
N TYR A 430 -7.74 -23.03 1.34
CA TYR A 430 -8.61 -23.28 2.49
C TYR A 430 -7.81 -23.08 3.76
N ASN A 431 -8.31 -22.27 4.68
CA ASN A 431 -7.68 -22.00 5.96
C ASN A 431 -8.71 -22.13 7.09
N HIS A 432 -8.36 -22.87 8.11
CA HIS A 432 -9.09 -22.94 9.36
C HIS A 432 -8.22 -22.28 10.43
N ASP A 433 -8.73 -21.32 11.17
CA ASP A 433 -8.04 -20.66 12.28
C ASP A 433 -8.82 -20.93 13.57
N ILE A 434 -8.25 -21.78 14.40
CA ILE A 434 -8.81 -22.16 15.71
C ILE A 434 -7.99 -21.40 16.75
N ASN A 435 -8.60 -20.42 17.39
CA ASN A 435 -7.94 -19.59 18.39
C ASN A 435 -8.55 -19.81 19.76
N ALA A 436 -7.69 -19.98 20.76
CA ALA A 436 -8.04 -19.93 22.17
C ALA A 436 -7.24 -18.82 22.84
N GLY A 437 -7.91 -18.00 23.65
CA GLY A 437 -7.30 -16.84 24.29
C GLY A 437 -7.90 -16.54 25.66
N LEU A 438 -7.11 -15.85 26.48
CA LEU A 438 -7.50 -15.34 27.78
C LEU A 438 -7.43 -13.82 27.77
N ASN A 439 -8.54 -13.18 28.13
CA ASN A 439 -8.67 -11.72 28.24
C ASN A 439 -8.90 -11.32 29.69
N LEU A 440 -7.96 -10.58 30.27
CA LEU A 440 -8.07 -9.98 31.60
C LEU A 440 -8.26 -8.47 31.45
N ILE A 441 -9.37 -7.96 31.98
CA ILE A 441 -9.69 -6.54 31.97
C ILE A 441 -9.70 -6.03 33.41
N ARG A 442 -8.81 -5.10 33.76
CA ARG A 442 -8.75 -4.46 35.05
C ARG A 442 -8.77 -2.95 34.87
N GLU A 443 -9.01 -2.21 35.91
CA GLU A 443 -9.07 -0.76 35.85
C GLU A 443 -7.80 -0.14 35.27
N LYS A 444 -6.64 -0.60 35.71
CA LYS A 444 -5.32 -0.08 35.28
C LYS A 444 -4.66 -0.87 34.17
N TYR A 445 -5.02 -2.12 33.93
CA TYR A 445 -4.38 -2.92 32.90
C TYR A 445 -5.34 -3.84 32.16
N ARG A 446 -4.96 -4.17 30.95
CA ARG A 446 -5.58 -5.20 30.11
C ARG A 446 -4.50 -6.13 29.61
N PHE A 447 -4.79 -7.39 29.65
CA PHE A 447 -3.89 -8.43 29.16
C PHE A 447 -4.67 -9.44 28.34
N ASN A 448 -4.26 -9.61 27.10
CA ASN A 448 -4.77 -10.60 26.19
C ASN A 448 -3.61 -11.51 25.79
N VAL A 449 -3.77 -12.80 25.95
CA VAL A 449 -2.84 -13.81 25.46
C VAL A 449 -3.64 -14.89 24.75
N GLY A 450 -3.17 -15.30 23.59
CA GLY A 450 -3.86 -16.32 22.80
C GLY A 450 -2.92 -17.07 21.88
N VAL A 451 -3.43 -18.16 21.37
CA VAL A 451 -2.76 -18.98 20.38
C VAL A 451 -3.74 -19.40 19.30
N SER A 452 -3.30 -19.30 18.06
CA SER A 452 -4.04 -19.79 16.89
C SER A 452 -3.34 -21.00 16.30
N LEU A 453 -4.13 -22.03 16.00
CA LEU A 453 -3.76 -23.20 15.22
C LEU A 453 -4.40 -23.04 13.84
N GLN A 454 -3.57 -23.09 12.78
CA GLN A 454 -4.00 -22.75 11.44
C GLN A 454 -3.65 -23.86 10.44
N PRO A 455 -4.45 -24.96 10.38
CA PRO A 455 -4.36 -25.91 9.28
C PRO A 455 -4.81 -25.27 7.97
N GLN A 456 -3.98 -25.42 6.95
CA GLN A 456 -4.19 -24.80 5.63
C GLN A 456 -3.97 -25.83 4.53
N ASN A 457 -4.84 -25.80 3.52
CA ASN A 457 -4.71 -26.60 2.31
C ASN A 457 -4.71 -25.68 1.10
N THR A 458 -3.73 -25.86 0.24
CA THR A 458 -3.57 -25.10 -0.98
C THR A 458 -3.48 -26.03 -2.16
N THR A 459 -4.16 -25.71 -3.24
CA THR A 459 -4.04 -26.36 -4.54
C THR A 459 -3.76 -25.31 -5.59
N LEU A 460 -2.66 -25.50 -6.33
CA LEU A 460 -2.33 -24.72 -7.52
C LEU A 460 -2.44 -25.62 -8.74
N THR A 461 -3.26 -25.24 -9.73
CA THR A 461 -3.20 -25.76 -11.09
C THR A 461 -2.41 -24.76 -11.91
N TYR A 462 -1.36 -25.22 -12.57
CA TYR A 462 -0.45 -24.35 -13.30
C TYR A 462 -0.13 -24.95 -14.66
N LYS A 463 -0.20 -24.11 -15.71
CA LYS A 463 0.16 -24.48 -17.07
C LYS A 463 1.05 -23.40 -17.68
N LYS A 464 2.18 -23.79 -18.19
CA LYS A 464 3.11 -22.94 -18.94
C LYS A 464 3.94 -23.84 -19.87
N SER A 465 4.00 -23.52 -21.16
CA SER A 465 4.67 -24.34 -22.14
C SER A 465 4.22 -25.81 -22.03
N GLU A 466 5.13 -26.76 -21.93
CA GLU A 466 4.84 -28.19 -21.75
C GLU A 466 4.47 -28.59 -20.32
N LEU A 467 4.65 -27.68 -19.35
CA LEU A 467 4.33 -27.95 -17.96
C LEU A 467 2.82 -27.78 -17.71
N ASP A 468 2.14 -28.89 -17.42
CA ASP A 468 0.75 -28.91 -16.91
C ASP A 468 0.77 -29.68 -15.59
N THR A 469 0.62 -28.97 -14.47
CA THR A 469 0.82 -29.58 -13.14
C THR A 469 -0.21 -29.09 -12.13
N ILE A 470 -0.48 -29.96 -11.15
CA ILE A 470 -1.32 -29.64 -10.00
C ILE A 470 -0.49 -29.87 -8.74
N VAL A 471 -0.15 -28.82 -8.06
CA VAL A 471 0.59 -28.85 -6.80
C VAL A 471 -0.39 -28.69 -5.62
N LYS A 472 -0.31 -29.64 -4.69
CA LYS A 472 -1.09 -29.59 -3.45
C LYS A 472 -0.16 -29.45 -2.27
N ARG A 473 -0.52 -28.58 -1.34
CA ARG A 473 0.27 -28.34 -0.12
C ARG A 473 -0.65 -28.24 1.10
N SER A 474 -0.34 -29.02 2.10
CA SER A 474 -0.99 -28.96 3.42
C SER A 474 0.04 -28.49 4.44
N VAL A 475 -0.30 -27.48 5.23
CA VAL A 475 0.58 -26.96 6.28
C VAL A 475 -0.21 -26.69 7.53
N PHE A 476 0.48 -26.76 8.65
CA PHE A 476 -0.05 -26.45 9.97
C PHE A 476 0.78 -25.33 10.58
N ASN A 477 0.17 -24.17 10.82
CA ASN A 477 0.83 -23.03 11.39
C ASN A 477 0.38 -22.82 12.84
N PHE A 478 1.32 -22.28 13.63
CA PHE A 478 1.11 -21.87 15.00
C PHE A 478 1.34 -20.36 15.08
N ALA A 479 0.41 -19.61 15.65
CA ALA A 479 0.48 -18.16 15.70
C ALA A 479 0.13 -17.65 17.11
N PRO A 480 1.12 -17.42 17.98
CA PRO A 480 0.91 -16.85 19.31
C PRO A 480 0.72 -15.33 19.24
N ASN A 481 -0.09 -14.80 20.14
CA ASN A 481 -0.27 -13.37 20.30
C ASN A 481 -0.34 -12.94 21.75
N ILE A 482 0.20 -11.76 22.04
CA ILE A 482 0.12 -11.07 23.34
C ILE A 482 -0.24 -9.62 23.07
N ASP A 483 -1.20 -9.09 23.83
CA ASP A 483 -1.50 -7.65 23.89
C ASP A 483 -1.62 -7.26 25.36
N PHE A 484 -0.71 -6.41 25.82
CA PHE A 484 -0.68 -5.89 27.16
C PHE A 484 -0.77 -4.37 27.14
N ARG A 485 -1.73 -3.82 27.87
CA ARG A 485 -1.91 -2.38 28.04
C ARG A 485 -1.95 -2.05 29.52
N TYR A 486 -1.14 -1.09 29.93
CA TYR A 486 -1.17 -0.52 31.26
C TYR A 486 -1.50 0.97 31.20
N ARG A 487 -2.49 1.41 31.96
CA ARG A 487 -2.91 2.81 32.09
C ARG A 487 -2.42 3.37 33.41
N PHE A 488 -1.43 4.25 33.36
CA PHE A 488 -0.95 5.00 34.52
C PHE A 488 -1.99 6.03 34.97
N SER A 489 -2.63 6.69 33.99
CA SER A 489 -3.69 7.67 34.17
C SER A 489 -4.64 7.66 32.94
N LYS A 490 -5.63 8.57 32.92
CA LYS A 490 -6.50 8.76 31.74
C LYS A 490 -5.75 9.24 30.50
N VAL A 491 -4.58 9.85 30.68
CA VAL A 491 -3.76 10.45 29.63
C VAL A 491 -2.37 9.82 29.50
N SER A 492 -2.10 8.76 30.27
CA SER A 492 -0.80 8.08 30.26
C SER A 492 -0.98 6.57 30.19
N GLN A 493 -0.38 5.95 29.18
CA GLN A 493 -0.47 4.50 28.97
C GLN A 493 0.78 3.92 28.33
N LEU A 494 1.01 2.66 28.62
CA LEU A 494 1.99 1.79 27.97
C LEU A 494 1.23 0.64 27.31
N ARG A 495 1.57 0.31 26.05
CA ARG A 495 1.06 -0.86 25.36
C ARG A 495 2.19 -1.66 24.77
N PHE A 496 2.17 -2.95 25.00
CA PHE A 496 3.07 -3.91 24.38
C PHE A 496 2.25 -4.91 23.58
N THR A 497 2.65 -5.16 22.32
CA THR A 497 2.05 -6.20 21.48
C THR A 497 3.13 -7.11 20.91
N TYR A 498 2.86 -8.41 20.94
CA TYR A 498 3.63 -9.41 20.23
C TYR A 498 2.70 -10.23 19.35
N ARG A 499 3.10 -10.44 18.10
CA ARG A 499 2.39 -11.30 17.15
C ARG A 499 3.39 -12.17 16.40
N GLY A 500 3.29 -13.49 16.59
CA GLY A 500 3.95 -14.48 15.76
C GLY A 500 3.07 -14.80 14.54
N ARG A 501 3.66 -14.86 13.36
CA ARG A 501 2.94 -15.18 12.13
C ARG A 501 3.78 -16.03 11.19
N ALA A 502 3.24 -17.18 10.79
CA ALA A 502 3.79 -17.96 9.69
C ALA A 502 3.29 -17.43 8.34
N SER A 503 4.15 -17.42 7.35
CA SER A 503 3.83 -17.04 5.96
C SER A 503 4.36 -18.11 5.02
N GLN A 504 3.50 -18.58 4.11
CA GLN A 504 3.89 -19.55 3.10
C GLN A 504 4.58 -18.86 1.92
N PRO A 505 5.55 -19.51 1.24
CA PRO A 505 6.01 -19.09 -0.07
C PRO A 505 4.81 -19.00 -1.04
N SER A 506 4.90 -18.12 -2.02
CA SER A 506 3.92 -18.15 -3.11
C SER A 506 4.02 -19.49 -3.84
N MET A 507 2.90 -20.01 -4.33
CA MET A 507 2.91 -21.30 -5.00
C MET A 507 3.70 -21.27 -6.31
N GLU A 508 3.71 -20.12 -7.00
CA GLU A 508 4.54 -19.92 -8.21
C GLU A 508 6.03 -20.03 -7.90
N ASN A 509 6.50 -19.48 -6.77
CA ASN A 509 7.88 -19.59 -6.34
C ASN A 509 8.32 -21.04 -6.04
N LEU A 510 7.35 -21.94 -5.81
CA LEU A 510 7.60 -23.36 -5.56
C LEU A 510 7.67 -24.21 -6.84
N LEU A 511 7.31 -23.63 -7.98
CA LEU A 511 7.44 -24.32 -9.26
C LEU A 511 8.90 -24.24 -9.74
N ASP A 512 9.38 -25.31 -10.34
CA ASP A 512 10.72 -25.32 -10.97
C ASP A 512 10.61 -24.79 -12.39
N ILE A 513 10.43 -23.48 -12.50
CA ILE A 513 10.25 -22.77 -13.77
C ILE A 513 11.21 -21.60 -13.87
N THR A 514 11.65 -21.35 -15.10
CA THR A 514 12.40 -20.15 -15.46
C THR A 514 11.49 -19.22 -16.25
N ASP A 515 11.43 -17.98 -15.88
CA ASP A 515 10.78 -16.91 -16.62
C ASP A 515 11.89 -16.00 -17.18
N ASP A 516 12.16 -16.14 -18.45
CA ASP A 516 13.16 -15.39 -19.23
C ASP A 516 12.51 -14.39 -20.20
N SER A 517 11.25 -14.07 -19.96
CA SER A 517 10.48 -13.05 -20.71
C SER A 517 11.19 -11.69 -20.80
N ASN A 518 12.05 -11.41 -19.85
CA ASN A 518 13.02 -10.33 -19.90
C ASN A 518 14.44 -10.93 -19.78
N PRO A 519 15.21 -11.00 -20.86
CA PRO A 519 16.53 -11.61 -20.86
C PRO A 519 17.55 -10.89 -19.97
N LEU A 520 17.29 -9.62 -19.62
CA LEU A 520 18.10 -8.88 -18.65
C LEU A 520 17.64 -9.08 -17.20
N ASN A 521 16.49 -9.75 -16.96
CA ASN A 521 15.96 -10.01 -15.62
C ASN A 521 15.23 -11.35 -15.58
N ILE A 522 15.99 -12.42 -15.59
CA ILE A 522 15.49 -13.81 -15.57
C ILE A 522 15.02 -14.16 -14.15
N ARG A 523 13.88 -14.80 -14.02
CA ARG A 523 13.32 -15.25 -12.73
C ARG A 523 13.19 -16.76 -12.70
N MET A 524 13.61 -17.36 -11.60
CA MET A 524 13.53 -18.82 -11.37
C MET A 524 12.65 -19.12 -10.17
N GLY A 525 11.99 -20.27 -10.18
CA GLY A 525 11.33 -20.80 -9.01
C GLY A 525 12.25 -21.66 -8.13
N ASN A 526 11.77 -22.05 -6.94
CA ASN A 526 12.50 -22.91 -6.01
C ASN A 526 11.54 -23.81 -5.21
N PRO A 527 11.39 -25.10 -5.59
CA PRO A 527 10.51 -26.04 -4.88
C PRO A 527 10.92 -26.31 -3.43
N GLY A 528 12.19 -26.05 -3.07
CA GLY A 528 12.74 -26.27 -1.74
C GLY A 528 12.40 -25.21 -0.69
N LEU A 529 11.60 -24.19 -1.03
CA LEU A 529 11.27 -23.11 -0.11
C LEU A 529 10.46 -23.59 1.09
N LYS A 530 10.91 -23.16 2.27
CA LYS A 530 10.25 -23.39 3.56
C LYS A 530 9.39 -22.19 3.93
N PRO A 531 8.34 -22.39 4.74
CA PRO A 531 7.59 -21.30 5.36
C PRO A 531 8.51 -20.37 6.17
N SER A 532 8.23 -19.09 6.11
CA SER A 532 8.85 -18.11 6.99
C SER A 532 8.00 -17.89 8.24
N PHE A 533 8.66 -17.52 9.35
CA PHE A 533 7.98 -17.15 10.59
C PHE A 533 8.47 -15.78 11.05
N SER A 534 7.51 -14.84 11.20
CA SER A 534 7.81 -13.46 11.60
C SER A 534 7.40 -13.21 13.06
N HIS A 535 8.33 -12.64 13.81
CA HIS A 535 8.13 -12.13 15.16
C HIS A 535 7.96 -10.62 15.09
N ASN A 536 6.79 -10.10 15.46
CA ASN A 536 6.50 -8.68 15.46
C ASN A 536 6.25 -8.21 16.89
N MET A 537 7.10 -7.31 17.38
CA MET A 537 6.97 -6.70 18.70
C MET A 537 6.80 -5.19 18.55
N ARG A 538 5.86 -4.63 19.31
CA ARG A 538 5.62 -3.19 19.35
C ARG A 538 5.46 -2.75 20.79
N LEU A 539 6.14 -1.68 21.14
CA LEU A 539 5.98 -0.98 22.40
C LEU A 539 5.54 0.45 22.10
N PHE A 540 4.51 0.87 22.75
CA PHE A 540 3.97 2.21 22.63
C PHE A 540 3.79 2.82 24.03
N TYR A 541 4.30 4.01 24.24
CA TYR A 541 4.10 4.80 25.44
C TYR A 541 3.64 6.21 25.06
N ASN A 542 2.63 6.69 25.76
CA ASN A 542 2.28 8.10 25.68
C ASN A 542 1.85 8.65 27.03
N THR A 543 2.14 9.93 27.25
CA THR A 543 1.65 10.69 28.41
C THR A 543 1.46 12.15 28.04
N TYR A 544 0.56 12.82 28.74
CA TYR A 544 0.30 14.24 28.59
C TYR A 544 0.04 14.90 29.95
N ASN A 545 0.72 16.01 30.21
CA ASN A 545 0.49 16.89 31.37
C ASN A 545 -0.14 18.19 30.88
N ALA A 546 -1.40 18.41 31.25
CA ALA A 546 -2.16 19.58 30.78
C ALA A 546 -1.65 20.90 31.38
N ASP A 547 -1.18 20.90 32.61
CA ASP A 547 -0.73 22.10 33.31
C ASP A 547 0.54 22.68 32.68
N ARG A 548 1.44 21.79 32.26
CA ARG A 548 2.71 22.13 31.59
C ARG A 548 2.59 22.13 30.08
N GLN A 549 1.42 21.74 29.54
CA GLN A 549 1.23 21.46 28.10
C GLN A 549 2.35 20.56 27.55
N GLN A 550 2.72 19.55 28.31
CA GLN A 550 3.84 18.67 28.03
C GLN A 550 3.34 17.30 27.60
N GLY A 551 3.77 16.86 26.45
CA GLY A 551 3.47 15.54 25.89
C GLY A 551 4.74 14.74 25.64
N ILE A 552 4.68 13.44 25.90
CA ILE A 552 5.70 12.46 25.52
C ILE A 552 5.01 11.36 24.75
N VAL A 553 5.58 10.98 23.62
CA VAL A 553 5.21 9.79 22.86
C VAL A 553 6.49 9.00 22.53
N ALA A 554 6.45 7.71 22.77
CA ALA A 554 7.55 6.83 22.41
C ALA A 554 7.02 5.56 21.75
N HIS A 555 7.64 5.15 20.67
CA HIS A 555 7.36 3.91 19.97
C HIS A 555 8.66 3.11 19.83
N ALA A 556 8.58 1.81 20.05
CA ALA A 556 9.62 0.89 19.62
C ALA A 556 8.98 -0.25 18.83
N PHE A 557 9.59 -0.61 17.75
CA PHE A 557 9.18 -1.68 16.87
C PHE A 557 10.35 -2.60 16.62
N PHE A 558 10.11 -3.90 16.69
CA PHE A 558 11.09 -4.93 16.34
C PHE A 558 10.41 -6.00 15.50
N ASN A 559 11.00 -6.31 14.38
CA ASN A 559 10.59 -7.41 13.51
C ASN A 559 11.81 -8.30 13.22
N ALA A 560 11.65 -9.61 13.37
CA ALA A 560 12.63 -10.60 12.94
C ALA A 560 11.92 -11.72 12.18
N THR A 561 12.51 -12.17 11.08
CA THR A 561 11.93 -13.23 10.26
C THR A 561 12.87 -14.41 10.17
N GLN A 562 12.43 -15.56 10.67
CA GLN A 562 13.08 -16.85 10.48
C GLN A 562 12.70 -17.42 9.10
N ASN A 563 13.63 -18.07 8.43
CA ASN A 563 13.47 -18.59 7.06
C ASN A 563 12.91 -17.52 6.11
N SER A 564 13.38 -16.28 6.23
CA SER A 564 12.97 -15.19 5.35
C SER A 564 13.19 -15.63 3.90
N ILE A 565 12.18 -15.39 3.04
CA ILE A 565 12.32 -15.63 1.62
C ILE A 565 12.87 -14.35 1.00
N THR A 566 14.05 -14.47 0.40
CA THR A 566 14.73 -13.37 -0.28
C THR A 566 15.24 -13.86 -1.63
N ASN A 567 15.57 -12.95 -2.52
CA ASN A 567 16.12 -13.30 -3.82
C ASN A 567 17.63 -13.52 -3.72
N GLY A 568 18.07 -14.70 -4.13
CA GLY A 568 19.45 -14.91 -4.54
C GLY A 568 19.63 -14.31 -5.94
N THR A 569 20.69 -13.53 -6.13
CA THR A 569 20.89 -12.79 -7.37
C THR A 569 22.21 -13.20 -8.00
N THR A 570 22.19 -13.60 -9.28
CA THR A 570 23.35 -13.84 -10.12
C THR A 570 23.43 -12.76 -11.18
N TYR A 571 24.54 -12.05 -11.24
CA TYR A 571 24.80 -11.05 -12.26
C TYR A 571 25.64 -11.64 -13.41
N ASN A 572 25.16 -11.46 -14.63
CA ASN A 572 25.89 -11.83 -15.83
C ASN A 572 26.63 -10.63 -16.40
N GLN A 573 27.95 -10.54 -16.21
CA GLN A 573 28.74 -9.41 -16.69
C GLN A 573 28.73 -9.28 -18.22
N ALA A 574 28.68 -10.41 -18.93
CA ALA A 574 28.71 -10.39 -20.39
C ALA A 574 27.44 -9.78 -21.00
N THR A 575 26.27 -10.02 -20.40
CA THR A 575 24.99 -9.51 -20.93
C THR A 575 24.49 -8.29 -20.18
N GLY A 576 25.07 -7.97 -19.01
CA GLY A 576 24.50 -6.99 -18.06
C GLY A 576 23.20 -7.45 -17.42
N GLY A 577 22.80 -8.70 -17.62
CA GLY A 577 21.55 -9.27 -17.11
C GLY A 577 21.68 -9.82 -15.70
N VAL A 578 20.52 -10.04 -15.05
CA VAL A 578 20.40 -10.55 -13.69
C VAL A 578 19.49 -11.77 -13.68
N THR A 579 19.92 -12.84 -13.02
CA THR A 579 19.06 -13.99 -12.72
C THR A 579 18.69 -13.96 -11.24
N VAL A 580 17.42 -14.10 -10.94
CA VAL A 580 16.86 -14.00 -9.57
C VAL A 580 16.18 -15.31 -9.21
N LYS A 581 16.56 -15.90 -8.06
CA LYS A 581 15.96 -17.12 -7.52
C LYS A 581 15.56 -16.90 -6.06
N PRO A 582 14.31 -17.19 -5.65
CA PRO A 582 13.89 -17.07 -4.26
C PRO A 582 14.51 -18.16 -3.40
N GLU A 583 15.06 -17.77 -2.24
CA GLU A 583 15.71 -18.67 -1.29
C GLU A 583 15.39 -18.32 0.16
N ASN A 584 15.46 -19.33 1.05
CA ASN A 584 15.30 -19.08 2.48
C ASN A 584 16.63 -18.68 3.12
N ILE A 585 16.60 -17.62 3.89
CA ILE A 585 17.76 -17.13 4.62
C ILE A 585 17.37 -16.67 6.02
N ASN A 586 18.28 -16.78 6.98
CA ASN A 586 18.14 -16.27 8.32
C ASN A 586 19.05 -15.07 8.57
N GLY A 587 18.60 -14.16 9.43
CA GLY A 587 19.34 -12.97 9.80
C GLY A 587 18.64 -11.67 9.44
N ASN A 588 17.49 -11.72 8.77
CA ASN A 588 16.69 -10.53 8.44
C ASN A 588 15.92 -10.04 9.68
N TRP A 589 16.25 -8.84 10.13
CA TRP A 589 15.52 -8.17 11.19
C TRP A 589 15.64 -6.64 11.08
N ASN A 590 14.68 -5.96 11.64
CA ASN A 590 14.71 -4.51 11.76
C ASN A 590 14.20 -4.06 13.13
N ALA A 591 14.81 -3.03 13.66
CA ALA A 591 14.40 -2.34 14.87
C ALA A 591 14.23 -0.85 14.56
N SER A 592 13.17 -0.24 15.05
CA SER A 592 13.00 1.20 14.95
C SER A 592 12.45 1.78 16.25
N GLY A 593 12.89 2.99 16.55
CA GLY A 593 12.46 3.78 17.68
C GLY A 593 12.03 5.17 17.23
N MET A 594 11.00 5.69 17.88
CA MET A 594 10.52 7.06 17.70
C MET A 594 10.28 7.65 19.08
N PHE A 595 10.73 8.86 19.29
CA PHE A 595 10.53 9.62 20.53
C PHE A 595 10.09 11.03 20.17
N GLY A 596 8.92 11.41 20.64
CA GLY A 596 8.39 12.75 20.49
C GLY A 596 8.20 13.39 21.85
N PHE A 597 8.67 14.61 22.00
CA PHE A 597 8.51 15.42 23.18
C PHE A 597 8.03 16.82 22.76
N ASN A 598 6.99 17.30 23.42
CA ASN A 598 6.54 18.67 23.26
C ASN A 598 6.29 19.31 24.63
N THR A 599 6.61 20.59 24.77
CA THR A 599 6.36 21.34 26.00
C THR A 599 6.15 22.84 25.71
N ALA A 600 5.32 23.47 26.52
CA ALA A 600 5.30 24.92 26.59
C ALA A 600 6.43 25.38 27.55
N LEU A 601 7.07 26.51 27.25
CA LEU A 601 8.02 27.16 28.16
C LEU A 601 7.28 27.87 29.29
N LYS A 602 8.00 28.58 30.17
CA LYS A 602 7.39 29.38 31.25
C LYS A 602 6.37 30.36 30.71
N ASP A 603 6.70 31.01 29.62
CA ASP A 603 5.74 31.77 28.82
C ASP A 603 5.08 30.80 27.82
N LYS A 604 3.80 30.50 28.06
CA LYS A 604 3.05 29.52 27.26
C LYS A 604 2.86 29.92 25.79
N ARG A 605 3.25 31.13 25.42
CA ARG A 605 3.31 31.56 24.02
C ARG A 605 4.41 30.86 23.24
N PHE A 606 5.44 30.38 23.95
CA PHE A 606 6.53 29.61 23.35
C PHE A 606 6.35 28.12 23.61
N THR A 607 6.32 27.34 22.53
CA THR A 607 6.31 25.89 22.58
C THR A 607 7.52 25.33 21.85
N VAL A 608 8.08 24.27 22.38
CA VAL A 608 9.17 23.52 21.76
C VAL A 608 8.74 22.09 21.61
N SER A 609 8.97 21.52 20.45
CA SER A 609 8.79 20.09 20.19
C SER A 609 10.03 19.52 19.51
N THR A 610 10.32 18.26 19.84
CA THR A 610 11.36 17.46 19.23
C THR A 610 10.80 16.11 18.85
N PHE A 611 11.25 15.56 17.74
CA PHE A 611 10.84 14.27 17.26
C PHE A 611 12.05 13.52 16.71
N SER A 612 12.54 12.58 17.52
CA SER A 612 13.70 11.75 17.19
C SER A 612 13.26 10.43 16.57
N ARG A 613 13.97 9.98 15.57
CA ARG A 613 13.77 8.69 14.90
C ARG A 613 15.08 7.94 14.79
N VAL A 614 15.05 6.66 15.11
CA VAL A 614 16.14 5.74 14.86
C VAL A 614 15.60 4.49 14.19
N GLY A 615 16.23 4.08 13.12
CA GLY A 615 15.90 2.83 12.41
C GLY A 615 17.19 2.07 12.11
N TYR A 616 17.22 0.81 12.49
CA TYR A 616 18.30 -0.11 12.14
C TYR A 616 17.72 -1.31 11.41
N THR A 617 18.27 -1.60 10.25
CA THR A 617 17.88 -2.75 9.43
C THR A 617 19.10 -3.61 9.15
N ASN A 618 18.97 -4.90 9.42
CA ASN A 618 19.91 -5.93 9.00
C ASN A 618 19.24 -6.77 7.91
N ALA A 619 19.61 -6.52 6.67
CA ALA A 619 19.10 -7.24 5.50
C ALA A 619 20.16 -8.23 5.03
N VAL A 620 19.72 -9.47 4.81
CA VAL A 620 20.59 -10.58 4.37
C VAL A 620 20.01 -11.18 3.10
N ALA A 621 20.87 -11.36 2.10
CA ALA A 621 20.54 -11.98 0.82
C ALA A 621 21.71 -12.86 0.35
N TYR A 622 21.48 -13.68 -0.68
CA TYR A 622 22.55 -14.37 -1.37
C TYR A 622 22.94 -13.61 -2.63
N LEU A 623 24.25 -13.46 -2.83
CA LEU A 623 24.87 -13.00 -4.07
C LEU A 623 25.69 -14.15 -4.64
N TYR A 624 25.33 -14.57 -5.84
CA TYR A 624 26.02 -15.65 -6.54
C TYR A 624 27.07 -15.09 -7.46
N ASN A 625 28.29 -15.59 -7.33
CA ASN A 625 29.35 -15.32 -8.27
C ASN A 625 29.36 -16.41 -9.34
N GLN A 626 29.19 -16.06 -10.61
CA GLN A 626 29.17 -16.99 -11.72
C GLN A 626 30.49 -17.75 -11.88
N GLN A 627 31.62 -17.13 -11.51
CA GLN A 627 32.95 -17.73 -11.70
C GLN A 627 33.31 -18.73 -10.59
N THR A 628 32.81 -18.52 -9.36
CA THR A 628 33.22 -19.34 -8.21
C THR A 628 32.18 -20.39 -7.82
N THR A 629 30.95 -20.32 -8.35
CA THR A 629 29.79 -21.17 -7.97
C THR A 629 29.47 -21.17 -6.46
N VAL A 630 30.02 -20.21 -5.70
CA VAL A 630 29.83 -20.09 -4.26
C VAL A 630 28.70 -19.13 -3.96
N ASN A 631 27.82 -19.55 -3.05
CA ASN A 631 26.74 -18.73 -2.53
C ASN A 631 27.29 -17.81 -1.43
N ASP A 632 27.62 -16.59 -1.75
CA ASP A 632 28.09 -15.63 -0.76
C ASP A 632 26.90 -14.97 -0.07
N LYS A 633 26.88 -15.09 1.26
CA LYS A 633 25.90 -14.39 2.10
C LYS A 633 26.28 -12.92 2.18
N ASN A 634 25.49 -12.07 1.53
CA ASN A 634 25.65 -10.63 1.60
C ASN A 634 24.76 -10.06 2.73
N THR A 635 25.37 -9.30 3.62
CA THR A 635 24.68 -8.63 4.72
C THR A 635 24.82 -7.12 4.54
N SER A 636 23.69 -6.45 4.41
CA SER A 636 23.60 -5.00 4.36
C SER A 636 22.99 -4.48 5.66
N THR A 637 23.68 -3.55 6.31
CA THR A 637 23.19 -2.86 7.50
C THR A 637 22.90 -1.41 7.17
N THR A 638 21.73 -0.95 7.58
CA THR A 638 21.32 0.44 7.37
C THR A 638 20.93 1.05 8.72
N LEU A 639 21.56 2.16 9.06
CA LEU A 639 21.21 2.98 10.20
C LEU A 639 20.61 4.30 9.69
N ASN A 640 19.35 4.55 10.03
CA ASN A 640 18.66 5.79 9.73
C ASN A 640 18.47 6.57 11.03
N LEU A 641 18.96 7.78 11.07
CA LEU A 641 18.77 8.71 12.18
C LEU A 641 18.01 9.92 11.66
N GLY A 642 17.10 10.43 12.46
CA GLY A 642 16.38 11.66 12.10
C GLY A 642 15.99 12.41 13.36
N GLU A 643 16.15 13.72 13.33
CA GLU A 643 15.74 14.63 14.37
C GLU A 643 15.01 15.82 13.77
N ASP A 644 13.82 16.09 14.27
CA ASP A 644 13.04 17.26 13.92
C ASP A 644 12.86 18.11 15.16
N VAL A 645 13.26 19.36 15.11
CA VAL A 645 13.07 20.33 16.20
C VAL A 645 12.22 21.48 15.71
N ARG A 646 11.21 21.83 16.50
CA ARG A 646 10.30 22.93 16.17
C ARG A 646 10.17 23.85 17.36
N GLY A 647 10.39 25.14 17.13
CA GLY A 647 10.07 26.21 18.06
C GLY A 647 8.91 27.04 17.52
N THR A 648 7.85 27.25 18.30
CA THR A 648 6.71 28.07 17.90
C THR A 648 6.46 29.15 18.94
N PHE A 649 6.36 30.39 18.46
CA PHE A 649 5.83 31.52 19.23
C PHE A 649 4.45 31.83 18.69
N ARG A 650 3.45 31.96 19.58
CA ARG A 650 2.07 32.31 19.24
C ARG A 650 1.53 33.37 20.18
N ASN A 651 0.99 34.41 19.62
CA ASN A 651 0.18 35.40 20.33
C ASN A 651 -1.17 35.61 19.61
N ASP A 652 -1.97 36.56 20.05
CA ASP A 652 -3.30 36.84 19.47
C ASP A 652 -3.25 37.40 18.04
N TRP A 653 -2.08 37.85 17.57
CA TRP A 653 -1.89 38.55 16.32
C TRP A 653 -1.20 37.68 15.26
N PHE A 654 -0.22 36.88 15.66
CA PHE A 654 0.58 36.08 14.72
C PHE A 654 1.16 34.83 15.39
N GLU A 655 1.49 33.89 14.57
CA GLU A 655 2.26 32.69 14.91
C GLU A 655 3.55 32.67 14.09
N PHE A 656 4.67 32.49 14.78
CA PHE A 656 5.96 32.32 14.18
C PHE A 656 6.53 30.94 14.56
N THR A 657 6.91 30.16 13.54
CA THR A 657 7.45 28.82 13.73
C THR A 657 8.77 28.68 13.00
N VAL A 658 9.75 28.15 13.71
CA VAL A 658 11.05 27.72 13.16
C VAL A 658 11.12 26.21 13.24
N ASN A 659 11.44 25.55 12.13
CA ASN A 659 11.67 24.14 12.05
C ASN A 659 13.11 23.88 11.62
N GLY A 660 13.79 22.95 12.28
CA GLY A 660 15.05 22.37 11.85
C GLY A 660 14.91 20.86 11.78
N SER A 661 15.42 20.25 10.71
CA SER A 661 15.45 18.79 10.58
C SER A 661 16.82 18.33 10.08
N ILE A 662 17.24 17.18 10.58
CA ILE A 662 18.44 16.46 10.13
C ILE A 662 18.07 14.99 9.95
N HIS A 663 18.54 14.42 8.83
CA HIS A 663 18.30 13.03 8.47
C HIS A 663 19.59 12.37 8.01
#